data_151e65e9cded11e79f239469e464c7ec
#
_entry.id   151e65e9cded11e79f239469e464c7ec
#
_cell.length_a   1.000
_cell.length_b   1.000
_cell.length_c   1.000
_cell.angle_alpha   90.00
_cell.angle_beta   90.00
_cell.angle_gamma   90.00
#
_symmetry.space_group_name_H-M   'P 1'
#
loop_
_entity.id
_entity.type
_entity.pdbx_description
1 polymer ?
#
loop_
_entity_poly.entity_id
_entity_poly.type
_entity_poly.pdbx_seq_one_letter_code
_entity_poly.pdbx_strand_id
1 'polypeptide(L)'
;MGAALLDAAPTQHDRKALLVASHASPSAPTTVSFNSRLLMSGGIDLSRFERGNPVVAGIYPVDVTVNGERRGRMDVEFRDVRGRDSAAPCFTRATLERLGVEDDLVVKRLDAARGVTGEQSGRPPAIAESACIGLHDALPDATYTLDTADLTLDLTIPQVDMRKTARGYVDPSRWDNGVNAGLLQYNLSGYASENKFFGSGTSSLFLGLQAGVNIGAWRVRQRSNLMWGNRSAGMSWRSLETYVQRDITALRSQITLGDSYTTGEIFESFGVRGVQLASDDRMLPVSLQSYAPTIRGIADTNARVAVRQRGNVIYEASVPPGPFEFDDLPPTGYGGDLDVTITESDGRTKQFTVPFASVRQLLRPGMQRFNFTVGQYRDALSNGKPWVAQLTYQRGLTNLLTGYAGLLSSTGYASGLIGVALNTPIGAFAFDVTSARTSLPGQGARNGFSSHVSYSKMVPSTGTNFSMAAYRYSTANYYSLADAVIARYGYNAEERAWRNDYRARTRLQLNVNQRIGDRSSAYVSSSLLNYWNGRGRDIQFQAGFSSVFKRVSYTVYAQRSRSSDDRTVTQVGVNLSIPLGGGAYTTRNAFSSLTTSLSRASNGDSSVQANLSGSTAHVVPIDYGINVSRSVSGDSNSASLGVYGTYRSPFGTYSGNASVDNRARQASFGANGAVVLHRGGVTLSPPLGPAAALVEAKGAKGGRLINGQGATIDRFGYAVIPSLMPYRANTVAIDPSELPDDVELANTSEEVVPRNNSIVFVKMETKRGRPVFAATETEDGKPLPMGSELFDVDGKSLGGVGQGGMAFLRGLEGSGNLVAKWGTGSSEQCTMPYAVPVDQADAKKSRAIVRIRLRCEPQLRAEASQTSDGDGETRND
;
A
#
# COMPACT_ATOMS: atom_id res chain seq x y z
N MET A 1 22.98 40.39 44.68
CA MET A 1 22.15 39.85 45.81
C MET A 1 21.19 38.85 45.21
N GLY A 2 21.38 37.60 45.23
CA GLY A 2 21.68 36.70 46.31
C GLY A 2 20.62 35.67 46.36
N ALA A 3 21.00 34.47 45.96
CA ALA A 3 20.68 33.15 46.54
C ALA A 3 19.21 32.67 46.38
N ALA A 4 18.87 31.43 46.16
CA ALA A 4 19.54 30.13 46.13
C ALA A 4 18.57 29.10 45.60
N LEU A 5 19.02 28.18 44.84
CA LEU A 5 18.90 26.73 44.90
C LEU A 5 17.60 26.11 45.41
N LEU A 6 17.03 25.29 44.58
CA LEU A 6 16.73 23.90 44.96
C LEU A 6 16.60 23.01 43.71
N ASP A 7 17.48 22.06 43.63
CA ASP A 7 17.51 20.87 42.80
C ASP A 7 16.23 20.06 42.94
N ALA A 8 15.67 19.61 41.85
CA ALA A 8 14.95 18.35 41.79
C ALA A 8 15.21 17.69 40.41
N ALA A 9 16.11 16.73 40.43
CA ALA A 9 16.31 15.82 39.33
C ALA A 9 15.04 14.99 39.03
N PRO A 10 14.67 14.77 37.75
CA PRO A 10 13.65 13.80 37.44
C PRO A 10 14.30 12.40 37.39
N THR A 11 13.74 11.53 38.17
CA THR A 11 13.94 10.07 38.25
C THR A 11 14.01 9.42 36.89
N GLN A 12 15.05 8.64 36.70
CA GLN A 12 15.20 7.65 35.61
C GLN A 12 14.02 6.67 35.65
N HIS A 13 13.20 6.67 34.62
CA HIS A 13 12.37 5.54 34.28
C HIS A 13 13.07 4.71 33.22
N ASP A 14 13.35 3.51 33.64
CA ASP A 14 13.85 2.32 32.95
C ASP A 14 13.76 2.32 31.41
N ARG A 15 14.89 2.57 30.79
CA ARG A 15 15.19 2.00 29.49
C ARG A 15 15.65 0.57 29.76
N LYS A 16 14.77 -0.40 29.56
CA LYS A 16 15.18 -1.80 29.35
C LYS A 16 16.08 -1.81 28.10
N ALA A 17 17.38 -1.82 28.35
CA ALA A 17 18.36 -2.21 27.35
C ALA A 17 18.01 -3.66 26.94
N LEU A 18 17.75 -3.89 25.66
CA LEU A 18 17.84 -5.21 25.06
C LEU A 18 19.30 -5.63 25.19
N LEU A 19 19.57 -6.43 26.21
CA LEU A 19 20.80 -7.19 26.31
C LEU A 19 20.82 -8.18 25.12
N VAL A 20 21.70 -7.89 24.16
CA VAL A 20 22.17 -8.88 23.21
C VAL A 20 22.76 -10.01 24.04
N ALA A 21 22.11 -11.16 24.03
CA ALA A 21 22.64 -12.36 24.65
C ALA A 21 23.96 -12.70 23.98
N SER A 22 25.04 -12.49 24.69
CA SER A 22 26.35 -13.09 24.39
C SER A 22 26.15 -14.59 24.33
N HIS A 23 26.75 -15.21 23.33
CA HIS A 23 26.83 -16.67 23.21
C HIS A 23 27.34 -17.28 24.53
N ALA A 24 26.39 -17.75 25.34
CA ALA A 24 26.71 -18.62 26.43
C ALA A 24 27.09 -19.99 25.79
N SER A 25 28.27 -20.47 26.12
CA SER A 25 28.65 -21.88 25.87
C SER A 25 27.51 -22.80 26.26
N PRO A 26 27.26 -23.90 25.53
CA PRO A 26 26.16 -24.77 25.85
C PRO A 26 26.40 -25.36 27.27
N SER A 27 25.58 -24.92 28.22
CA SER A 27 25.47 -25.57 29.53
C SER A 27 25.02 -27.00 29.31
N ALA A 28 25.65 -27.95 30.00
CA ALA A 28 25.28 -29.35 29.96
C ALA A 28 23.76 -29.51 30.11
N PRO A 29 23.10 -30.38 29.34
CA PRO A 29 21.64 -30.51 29.36
C PRO A 29 21.18 -30.86 30.75
N THR A 30 20.36 -30.00 31.34
CA THR A 30 19.69 -30.27 32.62
C THR A 30 18.65 -31.34 32.37
N THR A 31 18.91 -32.59 32.82
CA THR A 31 17.93 -33.66 32.76
C THR A 31 16.81 -33.40 33.77
N VAL A 32 15.59 -33.30 33.26
CA VAL A 32 14.37 -33.19 34.10
C VAL A 32 13.83 -34.56 34.37
N SER A 33 13.76 -34.97 35.63
CA SER A 33 13.15 -36.25 35.98
C SER A 33 11.64 -36.07 36.18
N PHE A 34 10.84 -36.85 35.50
CA PHE A 34 9.38 -36.88 35.67
C PHE A 34 8.96 -37.85 36.75
N ASN A 35 8.15 -37.41 37.73
CA ASN A 35 7.59 -38.29 38.75
C ASN A 35 6.40 -39.04 38.15
N SER A 36 6.62 -40.34 37.82
CA SER A 36 5.61 -41.19 37.22
C SER A 36 4.36 -41.41 38.08
N ARG A 37 4.45 -41.10 39.40
CA ARG A 37 3.30 -41.20 40.34
C ARG A 37 2.28 -40.05 40.16
N LEU A 38 2.65 -38.98 39.49
CA LEU A 38 1.77 -37.87 39.20
C LEU A 38 1.03 -38.00 37.84
N LEU A 39 1.40 -39.04 37.06
CA LEU A 39 0.78 -39.30 35.76
C LEU A 39 -0.26 -40.44 35.98
N MET A 40 -1.51 -40.12 35.77
CA MET A 40 -2.66 -41.04 35.95
C MET A 40 -2.72 -42.20 34.92
N SER A 41 -1.81 -42.26 33.94
CA SER A 41 -1.73 -43.29 32.92
C SER A 41 -0.39 -44.00 32.99
N GLY A 42 -0.39 -45.23 33.52
CA GLY A 42 0.77 -46.12 33.52
C GLY A 42 1.08 -46.58 32.11
N GLY A 43 2.29 -46.28 31.63
CA GLY A 43 2.81 -46.79 30.36
C GLY A 43 3.34 -45.76 29.35
N ILE A 44 3.38 -44.48 29.70
CA ILE A 44 3.95 -43.44 28.80
C ILE A 44 5.46 -43.39 29.00
N ASP A 45 6.22 -43.70 27.97
CA ASP A 45 7.68 -43.49 27.95
C ASP A 45 8.02 -42.01 27.88
N LEU A 46 8.44 -41.45 29.00
CA LEU A 46 8.83 -40.05 29.13
C LEU A 46 10.34 -39.81 28.95
N SER A 47 11.11 -40.86 28.71
CA SER A 47 12.58 -40.76 28.58
C SER A 47 12.99 -39.77 27.46
N ARG A 48 12.15 -39.63 26.44
CA ARG A 48 12.34 -38.63 25.35
C ARG A 48 12.28 -37.18 25.83
N PHE A 49 11.51 -36.92 26.87
CA PHE A 49 11.27 -35.53 27.37
C PHE A 49 12.22 -35.17 28.53
N GLU A 50 13.01 -36.08 29.02
CA GLU A 50 13.98 -35.84 30.10
C GLU A 50 15.08 -34.85 29.70
N ARG A 51 15.36 -34.70 28.39
CA ARG A 51 16.39 -33.80 27.85
C ARG A 51 15.84 -32.59 27.10
N GLY A 52 14.54 -32.37 27.19
CA GLY A 52 13.86 -31.27 26.53
C GLY A 52 12.54 -31.67 25.87
N ASN A 53 11.95 -30.83 25.07
CA ASN A 53 10.73 -31.12 24.31
C ASN A 53 11.08 -31.43 22.84
N PRO A 54 11.35 -32.73 22.49
CA PRO A 54 11.76 -33.07 21.14
C PRO A 54 10.58 -32.96 20.18
N VAL A 55 10.85 -32.45 18.97
CA VAL A 55 9.88 -32.44 17.89
C VAL A 55 9.60 -33.86 17.44
N VAL A 56 8.37 -34.28 17.39
CA VAL A 56 7.95 -35.60 16.93
C VAL A 56 7.81 -35.57 15.40
N ALA A 57 8.08 -36.71 14.73
CA ALA A 57 7.85 -36.79 13.28
C ALA A 57 6.36 -36.61 12.97
N GLY A 58 6.08 -35.79 11.94
CA GLY A 58 4.71 -35.45 11.53
C GLY A 58 4.66 -34.25 10.64
N ILE A 59 3.46 -33.86 10.20
CA ILE A 59 3.22 -32.67 9.42
C ILE A 59 2.70 -31.58 10.35
N TYR A 60 3.37 -30.43 10.35
CA TYR A 60 3.02 -29.28 11.18
C TYR A 60 2.59 -28.10 10.29
N PRO A 61 1.39 -27.56 10.49
CA PRO A 61 0.96 -26.33 9.82
C PRO A 61 1.57 -25.12 10.51
N VAL A 62 2.76 -24.72 10.09
CA VAL A 62 3.56 -23.66 10.74
C VAL A 62 3.60 -22.36 9.94
N ASP A 63 3.68 -21.25 10.65
CA ASP A 63 4.07 -19.97 10.07
C ASP A 63 5.59 -19.93 9.89
N VAL A 64 6.05 -19.86 8.64
CA VAL A 64 7.47 -19.90 8.31
C VAL A 64 8.02 -18.51 8.12
N THR A 65 9.13 -18.21 8.81
CA THR A 65 9.97 -17.04 8.56
C THR A 65 11.32 -17.48 8.00
N VAL A 66 11.90 -16.68 7.12
CA VAL A 66 13.24 -16.88 6.57
C VAL A 66 14.03 -15.61 6.77
N ASN A 67 15.11 -15.68 7.53
CA ASN A 67 15.95 -14.52 7.85
C ASN A 67 15.16 -13.34 8.44
N GLY A 68 14.11 -13.63 9.24
CA GLY A 68 13.22 -12.64 9.83
C GLY A 68 12.10 -12.12 8.91
N GLU A 69 12.02 -12.58 7.67
CA GLU A 69 10.90 -12.26 6.76
C GLU A 69 9.86 -13.38 6.77
N ARG A 70 8.61 -13.05 7.04
CA ARG A 70 7.50 -14.01 7.02
C ARG A 70 7.22 -14.47 5.60
N ARG A 71 7.25 -15.80 5.39
CA ARG A 71 6.94 -16.46 4.11
C ARG A 71 5.52 -17.01 4.04
N GLY A 72 4.81 -16.98 5.17
CA GLY A 72 3.44 -17.43 5.29
C GLY A 72 3.28 -18.79 5.93
N ARG A 73 2.03 -19.20 6.09
CA ARG A 73 1.69 -20.51 6.68
C ARG A 73 1.79 -21.61 5.66
N MET A 74 2.43 -22.71 6.03
CA MET A 74 2.57 -23.89 5.18
C MET A 74 2.72 -25.15 6.02
N ASP A 75 2.34 -26.28 5.43
CA ASP A 75 2.53 -27.58 6.03
C ASP A 75 3.98 -28.00 5.81
N VAL A 76 4.72 -28.23 6.92
CA VAL A 76 6.11 -28.68 6.90
C VAL A 76 6.19 -30.07 7.51
N GLU A 77 6.78 -31.00 6.77
CA GLU A 77 6.99 -32.36 7.24
C GLU A 77 8.28 -32.43 8.08
N PHE A 78 8.18 -33.02 9.27
CA PHE A 78 9.32 -33.31 10.13
C PHE A 78 9.53 -34.82 10.14
N ARG A 79 10.76 -35.25 9.90
CA ARG A 79 11.15 -36.67 9.85
C ARG A 79 12.19 -36.98 10.90
N ASP A 80 12.12 -38.22 11.43
CA ASP A 80 13.15 -38.72 12.32
C ASP A 80 14.50 -38.81 11.61
N VAL A 81 15.54 -38.32 12.26
CA VAL A 81 16.91 -38.36 11.76
C VAL A 81 17.70 -39.31 12.63
N ARG A 82 18.39 -40.30 12.04
CA ARG A 82 19.18 -41.26 12.77
C ARG A 82 20.22 -40.55 13.67
N GLY A 83 20.22 -40.89 14.97
CA GLY A 83 21.13 -40.31 15.94
C GLY A 83 20.73 -38.95 16.52
N ARG A 84 19.51 -38.50 16.27
CA ARG A 84 18.91 -37.29 16.91
C ARG A 84 17.63 -37.66 17.64
N ASP A 85 17.42 -37.09 18.81
CA ASP A 85 16.20 -37.29 19.61
C ASP A 85 15.00 -36.49 19.07
N SER A 86 15.25 -35.50 18.21
CA SER A 86 14.23 -34.61 17.63
C SER A 86 14.17 -34.75 16.10
N ALA A 87 12.96 -34.78 15.55
CA ALA A 87 12.73 -34.81 14.13
C ALA A 87 13.21 -33.48 13.48
N ALA A 88 13.66 -33.56 12.25
CA ALA A 88 14.15 -32.40 11.48
C ALA A 88 13.19 -32.08 10.31
N PRO A 89 13.07 -30.77 9.95
CA PRO A 89 12.23 -30.39 8.84
C PRO A 89 12.82 -30.83 7.51
N CYS A 90 11.94 -31.25 6.62
CA CYS A 90 12.30 -31.52 5.24
C CYS A 90 11.34 -30.81 4.29
N PHE A 91 11.87 -30.42 3.17
CA PHE A 91 11.15 -29.57 2.21
C PHE A 91 11.17 -30.18 0.82
N THR A 92 10.10 -29.99 0.08
CA THR A 92 10.13 -30.27 -1.36
C THR A 92 10.93 -29.19 -2.09
N ARG A 93 11.43 -29.48 -3.27
CA ARG A 93 12.14 -28.52 -4.12
C ARG A 93 11.28 -27.26 -4.38
N ALA A 94 10.00 -27.47 -4.67
CA ALA A 94 9.03 -26.38 -4.84
C ALA A 94 8.87 -25.53 -3.57
N THR A 95 8.92 -26.15 -2.39
CA THR A 95 8.86 -25.43 -1.12
C THR A 95 10.15 -24.63 -0.89
N LEU A 96 11.33 -25.18 -1.14
CA LEU A 96 12.61 -24.44 -1.04
C LEU A 96 12.64 -23.23 -1.99
N GLU A 97 12.14 -23.41 -3.21
CA GLU A 97 12.01 -22.30 -4.17
C GLU A 97 11.05 -21.21 -3.65
N ARG A 98 9.91 -21.59 -3.07
CA ARG A 98 8.97 -20.64 -2.42
C ARG A 98 9.59 -19.91 -1.24
N LEU A 99 10.47 -20.56 -0.50
CA LEU A 99 11.22 -19.97 0.61
C LEU A 99 12.31 -19.01 0.11
N GLY A 100 12.58 -18.99 -1.19
CA GLY A 100 13.54 -18.08 -1.82
C GLY A 100 14.95 -18.67 -1.97
N VAL A 101 15.10 -19.98 -1.87
CA VAL A 101 16.40 -20.66 -2.09
C VAL A 101 16.71 -20.71 -3.58
N GLU A 102 17.98 -20.61 -3.96
CA GLU A 102 18.46 -20.72 -5.32
C GLU A 102 18.46 -22.18 -5.78
N ASP A 103 17.56 -22.52 -6.69
CA ASP A 103 17.31 -23.91 -7.11
C ASP A 103 18.54 -24.59 -7.74
N ASP A 104 19.30 -23.87 -8.59
CA ASP A 104 20.51 -24.40 -9.23
C ASP A 104 21.58 -24.82 -8.21
N LEU A 105 21.67 -24.15 -7.06
CA LEU A 105 22.60 -24.48 -6.00
C LEU A 105 22.16 -25.75 -5.25
N VAL A 106 20.87 -25.89 -4.98
CA VAL A 106 20.29 -27.08 -4.35
C VAL A 106 20.55 -28.30 -5.21
N VAL A 107 20.28 -28.23 -6.53
CA VAL A 107 20.53 -29.33 -7.47
C VAL A 107 22.01 -29.69 -7.49
N LYS A 108 22.91 -28.73 -7.65
CA LYS A 108 24.37 -28.98 -7.66
C LYS A 108 24.88 -29.66 -6.38
N ARG A 109 24.37 -29.26 -5.22
CA ARG A 109 24.78 -29.85 -3.94
C ARG A 109 24.26 -31.28 -3.78
N LEU A 110 23.01 -31.52 -4.16
CA LEU A 110 22.42 -32.85 -4.09
C LEU A 110 23.10 -33.81 -5.07
N ASP A 111 23.50 -33.36 -6.27
CA ASP A 111 24.26 -34.14 -7.22
C ASP A 111 25.68 -34.44 -6.71
N ALA A 112 26.34 -33.45 -6.12
CA ALA A 112 27.65 -33.64 -5.49
C ALA A 112 27.59 -34.64 -4.32
N ALA A 113 26.57 -34.56 -3.47
CA ALA A 113 26.36 -35.51 -2.35
C ALA A 113 26.11 -36.94 -2.83
N ARG A 114 25.63 -37.14 -4.07
CA ARG A 114 25.41 -38.43 -4.70
C ARG A 114 26.62 -38.95 -5.48
N GLY A 115 27.73 -38.21 -5.52
CA GLY A 115 28.94 -38.61 -6.22
C GLY A 115 28.85 -38.53 -7.77
N VAL A 116 27.90 -37.82 -8.30
CA VAL A 116 27.77 -37.59 -9.74
C VAL A 116 28.75 -36.47 -10.14
N THR A 117 29.98 -36.86 -10.41
CA THR A 117 31.01 -35.98 -11.00
C THR A 117 31.19 -36.39 -12.46
N GLY A 118 30.71 -35.56 -13.41
CA GLY A 118 31.05 -35.77 -14.81
C GLY A 118 30.09 -35.12 -15.80
N GLU A 119 30.66 -34.59 -16.85
CA GLU A 119 30.06 -33.91 -18.02
C GLU A 119 29.15 -34.83 -18.89
N GLN A 120 28.25 -35.58 -18.31
CA GLN A 120 27.20 -36.30 -19.04
C GLN A 120 25.84 -35.70 -18.67
N SER A 121 25.63 -34.44 -18.97
CA SER A 121 24.35 -33.81 -18.75
C SER A 121 23.54 -33.71 -20.04
N GLY A 122 22.77 -34.75 -20.29
CA GLY A 122 21.67 -34.73 -21.25
C GLY A 122 20.29 -34.68 -20.62
N ARG A 123 20.13 -34.94 -19.29
CA ARG A 123 18.86 -34.85 -18.57
C ARG A 123 19.16 -35.03 -17.10
N PRO A 124 18.85 -34.04 -16.23
CA PRO A 124 18.99 -34.28 -14.79
C PRO A 124 18.08 -35.46 -14.44
N PRO A 125 18.55 -36.43 -13.61
CA PRO A 125 17.66 -37.42 -13.04
C PRO A 125 16.61 -36.67 -12.25
N ALA A 126 15.36 -36.84 -12.60
CA ALA A 126 14.25 -36.20 -11.92
C ALA A 126 14.27 -36.62 -10.43
N ILE A 127 14.82 -35.75 -9.57
CA ILE A 127 14.43 -35.82 -8.16
C ILE A 127 12.95 -35.58 -8.24
N ALA A 128 12.14 -36.55 -7.84
CA ALA A 128 10.70 -36.41 -7.87
C ALA A 128 10.37 -35.06 -7.18
N GLU A 129 9.61 -34.21 -7.83
CA GLU A 129 9.25 -32.86 -7.33
C GLU A 129 8.66 -32.94 -5.91
N SER A 130 8.13 -34.11 -5.53
CA SER A 130 7.55 -34.42 -4.22
C SER A 130 8.55 -35.01 -3.22
N ALA A 131 9.83 -35.20 -3.57
CA ALA A 131 10.80 -35.78 -2.64
C ALA A 131 11.07 -34.82 -1.49
N CYS A 132 10.94 -35.30 -0.27
CA CYS A 132 11.29 -34.54 0.92
C CYS A 132 12.81 -34.53 1.11
N ILE A 133 13.41 -33.34 1.02
CA ILE A 133 14.84 -33.08 1.12
C ILE A 133 15.11 -32.49 2.50
N GLY A 134 16.00 -33.10 3.28
CA GLY A 134 16.40 -32.56 4.58
C GLY A 134 17.01 -31.17 4.45
N LEU A 135 16.70 -30.28 5.39
CA LEU A 135 17.21 -28.91 5.33
C LEU A 135 18.75 -28.85 5.20
N HIS A 136 19.46 -29.62 6.02
CA HIS A 136 20.93 -29.64 5.99
C HIS A 136 21.53 -30.36 4.77
N ASP A 137 20.75 -31.23 4.10
CA ASP A 137 21.20 -31.89 2.86
C ASP A 137 21.19 -30.89 1.69
N ALA A 138 20.18 -30.01 1.68
CA ALA A 138 20.07 -28.95 0.70
C ALA A 138 20.94 -27.74 1.03
N LEU A 139 20.99 -27.37 2.30
CA LEU A 139 21.57 -26.13 2.83
C LEU A 139 22.38 -26.46 4.12
N PRO A 140 23.65 -26.87 4.01
CA PRO A 140 24.44 -27.33 5.15
C PRO A 140 24.59 -26.30 6.27
N ASP A 141 24.67 -25.03 5.92
CA ASP A 141 24.88 -23.92 6.87
C ASP A 141 23.56 -23.26 7.32
N ALA A 142 22.41 -23.78 6.91
CA ALA A 142 21.12 -23.28 7.36
C ALA A 142 20.79 -23.81 8.75
N THR A 143 20.17 -22.96 9.57
CA THR A 143 19.66 -23.32 10.90
C THR A 143 18.16 -23.09 10.98
N TYR A 144 17.49 -23.81 11.90
CA TYR A 144 16.07 -23.63 12.12
C TYR A 144 15.74 -23.67 13.61
N THR A 145 14.66 -22.99 13.98
CA THR A 145 14.05 -23.05 15.31
C THR A 145 12.54 -23.23 15.14
N LEU A 146 11.99 -24.29 15.73
CA LEU A 146 10.54 -24.51 15.74
C LEU A 146 10.00 -24.18 17.13
N ASP A 147 9.08 -23.25 17.21
CA ASP A 147 8.23 -23.04 18.38
C ASP A 147 6.93 -23.83 18.18
N THR A 148 6.79 -24.90 18.96
CA THR A 148 5.59 -25.76 18.90
C THR A 148 4.38 -25.16 19.60
N ALA A 149 4.56 -24.16 20.48
CA ALA A 149 3.47 -23.49 21.17
C ALA A 149 2.77 -22.49 20.23
N ASP A 150 3.56 -21.71 19.48
CA ASP A 150 3.06 -20.72 18.54
C ASP A 150 2.97 -21.24 17.10
N LEU A 151 3.40 -22.48 16.85
CA LEU A 151 3.50 -23.08 15.52
C LEU A 151 4.26 -22.21 14.54
N THR A 152 5.41 -21.67 14.97
CA THR A 152 6.28 -20.84 14.13
C THR A 152 7.59 -21.57 13.85
N LEU A 153 8.03 -21.55 12.59
CA LEU A 153 9.29 -22.09 12.12
C LEU A 153 10.19 -20.98 11.58
N ASP A 154 11.22 -20.65 12.33
CA ASP A 154 12.21 -19.67 11.93
C ASP A 154 13.39 -20.35 11.24
N LEU A 155 13.63 -20.00 9.99
CA LEU A 155 14.75 -20.49 9.18
C LEU A 155 15.77 -19.37 9.03
N THR A 156 17.02 -19.68 9.34
CA THR A 156 18.16 -18.82 9.00
C THR A 156 18.95 -19.49 7.89
N ILE A 157 18.92 -18.89 6.70
CA ILE A 157 19.55 -19.39 5.49
C ILE A 157 20.62 -18.40 5.05
N PRO A 158 21.87 -18.85 4.78
CA PRO A 158 22.91 -17.97 4.25
C PRO A 158 22.46 -17.24 2.98
N GLN A 159 22.79 -15.97 2.88
CA GLN A 159 22.36 -15.16 1.70
C GLN A 159 22.96 -15.65 0.38
N VAL A 160 24.10 -16.35 0.43
CA VAL A 160 24.70 -16.98 -0.76
C VAL A 160 23.81 -18.06 -1.34
N ASP A 161 22.96 -18.69 -0.53
CA ASP A 161 22.05 -19.76 -0.91
C ASP A 161 20.66 -19.25 -1.26
N MET A 162 20.43 -17.97 -1.00
CA MET A 162 19.17 -17.32 -1.31
C MET A 162 19.18 -16.73 -2.73
N ARG A 163 18.05 -16.85 -3.41
CA ARG A 163 17.85 -16.13 -4.67
C ARG A 163 17.97 -14.62 -4.41
N LYS A 164 18.77 -13.94 -5.17
CA LYS A 164 18.90 -12.49 -5.10
C LYS A 164 17.63 -11.83 -5.61
N THR A 165 16.67 -11.66 -4.73
CA THR A 165 15.43 -10.93 -5.03
C THR A 165 15.47 -9.55 -4.40
N ALA A 166 15.03 -8.54 -5.16
CA ALA A 166 14.93 -7.18 -4.64
C ALA A 166 13.90 -7.09 -3.51
N ARG A 167 14.15 -6.26 -2.51
CA ARG A 167 13.21 -6.09 -1.36
C ARG A 167 11.84 -5.64 -1.82
N GLY A 168 10.81 -6.32 -1.30
CA GLY A 168 9.43 -6.10 -1.71
C GLY A 168 9.10 -6.72 -3.07
N TYR A 169 9.94 -7.62 -3.56
CA TYR A 169 9.61 -8.45 -4.71
C TYR A 169 8.45 -9.39 -4.35
N VAL A 170 7.47 -9.39 -5.22
CA VAL A 170 6.37 -10.35 -5.18
C VAL A 170 6.36 -11.06 -6.51
N ASP A 171 6.36 -12.38 -6.47
CA ASP A 171 6.34 -13.20 -7.69
C ASP A 171 5.10 -12.88 -8.52
N PRO A 172 5.23 -12.66 -9.83
CA PRO A 172 4.10 -12.37 -10.71
C PRO A 172 3.00 -13.44 -10.73
N SER A 173 3.30 -14.69 -10.38
CA SER A 173 2.31 -15.77 -10.24
C SER A 173 1.30 -15.50 -9.13
N ARG A 174 1.67 -14.73 -8.11
CA ARG A 174 0.81 -14.31 -7.01
C ARG A 174 -0.05 -13.09 -7.34
N TRP A 175 0.16 -12.43 -8.48
CA TRP A 175 -0.58 -11.24 -8.86
C TRP A 175 -2.00 -11.58 -9.27
N ASP A 176 -2.96 -11.15 -8.47
CA ASP A 176 -4.37 -11.46 -8.64
C ASP A 176 -5.05 -10.48 -9.61
N ASN A 177 -5.69 -11.02 -10.64
CA ASN A 177 -6.52 -10.26 -11.56
C ASN A 177 -7.80 -9.72 -10.89
N GLY A 178 -8.17 -10.21 -9.72
CA GLY A 178 -9.42 -9.92 -9.07
C GLY A 178 -10.62 -10.57 -9.72
N VAL A 179 -11.80 -10.29 -9.16
CA VAL A 179 -13.06 -10.81 -9.64
C VAL A 179 -13.65 -9.97 -10.76
N ASN A 180 -14.52 -10.59 -11.55
CA ASN A 180 -15.36 -9.85 -12.48
C ASN A 180 -16.32 -8.97 -11.69
N ALA A 181 -16.25 -7.67 -11.92
CA ALA A 181 -17.04 -6.69 -11.19
C ALA A 181 -17.34 -5.48 -12.04
N GLY A 182 -18.50 -4.90 -11.84
CA GLY A 182 -18.86 -3.57 -12.31
C GLY A 182 -18.50 -2.54 -11.25
N LEU A 183 -18.10 -1.36 -11.65
CA LEU A 183 -17.83 -0.26 -10.74
C LEU A 183 -18.40 1.05 -11.27
N LEU A 184 -18.93 1.86 -10.37
CA LEU A 184 -19.35 3.21 -10.65
C LEU A 184 -18.85 4.12 -9.52
N GLN A 185 -17.94 5.01 -9.82
CA GLN A 185 -17.51 6.05 -8.89
C GLN A 185 -18.17 7.36 -9.27
N TYR A 186 -18.59 8.09 -8.26
CA TYR A 186 -19.24 9.39 -8.44
C TYR A 186 -18.59 10.47 -7.58
N ASN A 187 -18.56 11.68 -8.14
CA ASN A 187 -18.19 12.89 -7.44
C ASN A 187 -19.21 13.96 -7.80
N LEU A 188 -20.14 14.21 -6.88
CA LEU A 188 -21.21 15.17 -7.03
C LEU A 188 -20.88 16.43 -6.23
N SER A 189 -20.96 17.58 -6.84
CA SER A 189 -20.89 18.86 -6.12
C SER A 189 -21.95 19.82 -6.63
N GLY A 190 -22.62 20.47 -5.72
CA GLY A 190 -23.59 21.52 -5.99
C GLY A 190 -23.17 22.83 -5.32
N TYR A 191 -23.39 23.90 -6.01
CA TYR A 191 -23.09 25.25 -5.54
C TYR A 191 -24.26 26.19 -5.86
N ALA A 192 -24.65 27.01 -4.90
CA ALA A 192 -25.63 28.06 -5.07
C ALA A 192 -25.13 29.34 -4.38
N SER A 193 -25.21 30.45 -5.07
CA SER A 193 -24.91 31.77 -4.54
C SER A 193 -25.95 32.79 -5.01
N GLU A 194 -26.44 33.57 -4.08
CA GLU A 194 -27.41 34.65 -4.34
C GLU A 194 -26.80 35.99 -3.96
N ASN A 195 -26.82 36.92 -4.90
CA ASN A 195 -26.41 38.30 -4.64
C ASN A 195 -27.56 39.09 -4.04
N LYS A 196 -27.35 39.62 -2.84
CA LYS A 196 -28.38 40.34 -2.08
C LYS A 196 -28.83 41.64 -2.70
N PHE A 197 -27.96 42.28 -3.50
CA PHE A 197 -28.25 43.58 -4.10
C PHE A 197 -28.99 43.47 -5.43
N PHE A 198 -28.72 42.42 -6.19
CA PHE A 198 -29.28 42.28 -7.54
C PHE A 198 -30.33 41.19 -7.64
N GLY A 199 -30.60 40.47 -6.55
CA GLY A 199 -31.52 39.33 -6.53
C GLY A 199 -31.14 38.20 -7.52
N SER A 200 -29.95 38.31 -8.09
CA SER A 200 -29.47 37.37 -9.10
C SER A 200 -28.69 36.22 -8.45
N GLY A 201 -29.22 35.01 -8.61
CA GLY A 201 -28.55 33.78 -8.13
C GLY A 201 -27.74 33.10 -9.22
N THR A 202 -26.66 32.47 -8.83
CA THR A 202 -25.91 31.49 -9.64
C THR A 202 -26.00 30.13 -8.98
N SER A 203 -26.46 29.15 -9.74
CA SER A 203 -26.49 27.74 -9.26
C SER A 203 -25.77 26.88 -10.29
N SER A 204 -24.95 25.96 -9.82
CA SER A 204 -24.27 24.99 -10.65
C SER A 204 -24.23 23.62 -10.00
N LEU A 205 -24.29 22.60 -10.83
CA LEU A 205 -24.16 21.20 -10.44
C LEU A 205 -23.08 20.56 -11.30
N PHE A 206 -22.15 19.91 -10.66
CA PHE A 206 -21.12 19.08 -11.29
C PHE A 206 -21.26 17.64 -10.83
N LEU A 207 -21.28 16.72 -11.78
CA LEU A 207 -21.24 15.30 -11.51
C LEU A 207 -20.15 14.65 -12.36
N GLY A 208 -19.06 14.26 -11.71
CA GLY A 208 -18.03 13.41 -12.28
C GLY A 208 -18.39 11.96 -12.09
N LEU A 209 -18.36 11.20 -13.17
CA LEU A 209 -18.65 9.75 -13.15
C LEU A 209 -17.46 8.99 -13.74
N GLN A 210 -17.10 7.89 -13.09
CA GLN A 210 -16.20 6.89 -13.63
C GLN A 210 -16.88 5.53 -13.55
N ALA A 211 -17.36 5.05 -14.69
CA ALA A 211 -17.90 3.70 -14.82
C ALA A 211 -16.82 2.73 -15.29
N GLY A 212 -16.93 1.47 -14.92
CA GLY A 212 -15.99 0.47 -15.38
C GLY A 212 -16.46 -0.96 -15.16
N VAL A 213 -15.82 -1.87 -15.89
CA VAL A 213 -16.04 -3.31 -15.76
C VAL A 213 -14.69 -4.01 -15.78
N ASN A 214 -14.49 -4.93 -14.85
CA ASN A 214 -13.37 -5.86 -14.83
C ASN A 214 -13.82 -7.20 -15.34
N ILE A 215 -13.15 -7.74 -16.37
CA ILE A 215 -13.43 -9.05 -16.97
C ILE A 215 -12.10 -9.78 -17.11
N GLY A 216 -11.83 -10.75 -16.25
CA GLY A 216 -10.52 -11.41 -16.19
C GLY A 216 -9.38 -10.41 -16.05
N ALA A 217 -8.45 -10.39 -17.01
CA ALA A 217 -7.32 -9.44 -17.01
C ALA A 217 -7.63 -8.08 -17.65
N TRP A 218 -8.81 -7.89 -18.23
CA TRP A 218 -9.18 -6.66 -18.93
C TRP A 218 -9.93 -5.69 -18.02
N ARG A 219 -9.64 -4.40 -18.17
CA ARG A 219 -10.23 -3.28 -17.42
C ARG A 219 -10.82 -2.30 -18.40
N VAL A 220 -12.13 -2.24 -18.49
CA VAL A 220 -12.85 -1.22 -19.28
C VAL A 220 -13.15 -0.05 -18.36
N ARG A 221 -12.85 1.14 -18.78
CA ARG A 221 -13.10 2.38 -18.02
C ARG A 221 -13.69 3.47 -18.91
N GLN A 222 -14.64 4.20 -18.34
CA GLN A 222 -15.24 5.36 -18.97
C GLN A 222 -15.37 6.48 -17.92
N ARG A 223 -14.84 7.65 -18.22
CA ARG A 223 -14.93 8.85 -17.39
C ARG A 223 -15.71 9.92 -18.11
N SER A 224 -16.64 10.54 -17.41
CA SER A 224 -17.51 11.59 -17.93
C SER A 224 -17.79 12.63 -16.88
N ASN A 225 -18.07 13.84 -17.34
CA ASN A 225 -18.58 14.91 -16.49
C ASN A 225 -19.92 15.39 -17.01
N LEU A 226 -20.83 15.63 -16.09
CA LEU A 226 -22.07 16.39 -16.31
C LEU A 226 -21.93 17.72 -15.60
N MET A 227 -22.16 18.79 -16.31
CA MET A 227 -22.18 20.15 -15.77
C MET A 227 -23.51 20.80 -16.08
N TRP A 228 -24.12 21.40 -15.09
CA TRP A 228 -25.32 22.21 -15.22
C TRP A 228 -25.12 23.55 -14.51
N GLY A 229 -25.63 24.59 -15.10
CA GLY A 229 -25.61 25.90 -14.49
C GLY A 229 -26.74 26.78 -15.00
N ASN A 230 -27.38 27.54 -14.12
CA ASN A 230 -28.53 28.41 -14.48
C ASN A 230 -28.14 29.60 -15.36
N ARG A 231 -26.85 29.96 -15.42
CA ARG A 231 -26.31 31.04 -16.30
C ARG A 231 -25.63 30.49 -17.55
N SER A 232 -25.36 29.23 -17.64
CA SER A 232 -24.80 28.57 -18.83
C SER A 232 -25.91 28.04 -19.72
N ALA A 233 -25.62 27.74 -20.97
CA ALA A 233 -26.59 27.24 -21.98
C ALA A 233 -27.18 25.86 -21.66
N GLY A 234 -27.48 25.56 -20.38
CA GLY A 234 -28.15 24.32 -19.95
C GLY A 234 -27.18 23.24 -19.44
N MET A 235 -27.61 21.98 -19.59
CA MET A 235 -26.89 20.81 -19.15
C MET A 235 -25.90 20.36 -20.23
N SER A 236 -24.62 20.20 -19.87
CA SER A 236 -23.58 19.70 -20.76
C SER A 236 -22.99 18.39 -20.26
N TRP A 237 -23.02 17.36 -21.11
CA TRP A 237 -22.36 16.08 -20.86
C TRP A 237 -21.07 16.01 -21.70
N ARG A 238 -19.96 15.69 -21.04
CA ARG A 238 -18.67 15.51 -21.72
C ARG A 238 -18.04 14.17 -21.35
N SER A 239 -17.80 13.32 -22.35
CA SER A 239 -16.98 12.12 -22.18
C SER A 239 -15.51 12.53 -22.20
N LEU A 240 -14.79 12.21 -21.13
CA LEU A 240 -13.38 12.54 -20.97
C LEU A 240 -12.48 11.46 -21.55
N GLU A 241 -12.70 10.21 -21.14
CA GLU A 241 -11.88 9.07 -21.51
C GLU A 241 -12.75 7.83 -21.63
N THR A 242 -12.46 7.00 -22.60
CA THR A 242 -12.99 5.64 -22.70
C THR A 242 -11.88 4.74 -23.19
N TYR A 243 -11.48 3.80 -22.36
CA TYR A 243 -10.38 2.91 -22.70
C TYR A 243 -10.56 1.50 -22.14
N VAL A 244 -9.84 0.59 -22.76
CA VAL A 244 -9.64 -0.78 -22.30
C VAL A 244 -8.16 -0.96 -22.01
N GLN A 245 -7.83 -1.52 -20.85
CA GLN A 245 -6.46 -1.67 -20.38
C GLN A 245 -6.19 -3.09 -19.91
N ARG A 246 -4.96 -3.55 -20.14
CA ARG A 246 -4.47 -4.84 -19.65
C ARG A 246 -2.98 -4.77 -19.34
N ASP A 247 -2.55 -5.51 -18.31
CA ASP A 247 -1.17 -5.68 -17.93
C ASP A 247 -0.48 -6.72 -18.83
N ILE A 248 0.74 -6.43 -19.23
CA ILE A 248 1.65 -7.35 -19.93
C ILE A 248 2.82 -7.65 -18.99
N THR A 249 2.69 -8.69 -18.20
CA THR A 249 3.63 -9.05 -17.13
C THR A 249 5.06 -9.27 -17.66
N ALA A 250 5.20 -9.95 -18.80
CA ALA A 250 6.52 -10.25 -19.41
C ALA A 250 7.31 -8.98 -19.77
N LEU A 251 6.62 -7.91 -20.17
CA LEU A 251 7.23 -6.63 -20.54
C LEU A 251 7.20 -5.61 -19.39
N ARG A 252 6.63 -5.97 -18.24
CA ARG A 252 6.37 -5.03 -17.13
C ARG A 252 5.73 -3.73 -17.62
N SER A 253 4.68 -3.89 -18.41
CA SER A 253 4.03 -2.79 -19.13
C SER A 253 2.51 -2.93 -19.12
N GLN A 254 1.84 -1.87 -19.53
CA GLN A 254 0.41 -1.85 -19.74
C GLN A 254 0.09 -1.51 -21.18
N ILE A 255 -0.82 -2.26 -21.78
CA ILE A 255 -1.45 -1.91 -23.05
C ILE A 255 -2.77 -1.19 -22.76
N THR A 256 -2.97 -0.04 -23.38
CA THR A 256 -4.21 0.74 -23.31
C THR A 256 -4.73 0.98 -24.72
N LEU A 257 -6.01 0.65 -24.92
CA LEU A 257 -6.72 0.80 -26.19
C LEU A 257 -7.86 1.79 -25.98
N GLY A 258 -7.91 2.85 -26.77
CA GLY A 258 -8.91 3.89 -26.64
C GLY A 258 -8.33 5.26 -26.28
N ASP A 259 -9.03 6.02 -25.44
CA ASP A 259 -8.60 7.34 -25.01
C ASP A 259 -7.60 7.21 -23.85
N SER A 260 -6.43 7.81 -24.00
CA SER A 260 -5.37 7.83 -22.97
C SER A 260 -4.54 9.09 -23.05
N TYR A 261 -3.65 9.27 -22.07
CA TYR A 261 -2.63 10.30 -22.09
C TYR A 261 -1.25 9.64 -22.12
N THR A 262 -0.31 10.22 -22.86
CA THR A 262 1.07 9.77 -22.87
C THR A 262 1.75 10.06 -21.53
N THR A 263 2.81 9.32 -21.19
CA THR A 263 3.43 9.35 -19.84
C THR A 263 4.05 10.70 -19.48
N GLY A 264 4.41 11.54 -20.43
CA GLY A 264 4.98 12.88 -20.16
C GLY A 264 6.39 12.87 -19.54
N GLU A 265 7.12 11.76 -19.63
CA GLU A 265 8.45 11.62 -19.02
C GLU A 265 9.56 12.26 -19.85
N ILE A 266 9.48 12.13 -21.17
CA ILE A 266 10.47 12.61 -22.13
C ILE A 266 9.88 13.76 -22.96
N PHE A 267 8.77 13.53 -23.64
CA PHE A 267 7.99 14.59 -24.29
C PHE A 267 6.88 15.08 -23.34
N GLU A 268 6.32 16.23 -23.62
CA GLU A 268 5.11 16.72 -22.95
C GLU A 268 3.95 15.75 -23.18
N SER A 269 3.16 15.50 -22.12
CA SER A 269 1.99 14.62 -22.22
C SER A 269 0.91 15.24 -23.07
N PHE A 270 0.28 14.43 -23.90
CA PHE A 270 -0.89 14.81 -24.71
C PHE A 270 -1.92 13.69 -24.73
N GLY A 271 -3.17 14.06 -24.96
CA GLY A 271 -4.27 13.10 -25.11
C GLY A 271 -4.21 12.41 -26.48
N VAL A 272 -4.49 11.11 -26.51
CA VAL A 272 -4.52 10.28 -27.70
C VAL A 272 -5.71 9.33 -27.66
N ARG A 273 -6.30 9.08 -28.82
CA ARG A 273 -7.25 7.99 -29.03
C ARG A 273 -6.60 6.96 -29.95
N GLY A 274 -6.21 5.85 -29.39
CA GLY A 274 -5.45 4.84 -30.15
C GLY A 274 -4.95 3.70 -29.27
N VAL A 275 -3.73 3.30 -29.52
CA VAL A 275 -3.02 2.24 -28.82
C VAL A 275 -1.82 2.81 -28.12
N GLN A 276 -1.66 2.50 -26.85
CA GLN A 276 -0.49 2.83 -26.08
C GLN A 276 0.04 1.58 -25.38
N LEU A 277 1.34 1.37 -25.46
CA LEU A 277 2.09 0.37 -24.72
C LEU A 277 3.19 1.10 -23.94
N ALA A 278 3.09 1.11 -22.64
CA ALA A 278 4.00 1.85 -21.77
C ALA A 278 4.50 0.99 -20.61
N SER A 279 5.76 1.15 -20.24
CA SER A 279 6.30 0.55 -19.02
C SER A 279 5.53 1.00 -17.79
N ASP A 280 5.32 0.07 -16.85
CA ASP A 280 4.65 0.35 -15.58
C ASP A 280 5.60 0.02 -14.42
N ASP A 281 6.21 1.05 -13.87
CA ASP A 281 7.15 0.90 -12.75
C ASP A 281 6.51 0.33 -11.49
N ARG A 282 5.19 0.36 -11.35
CA ARG A 282 4.49 -0.25 -10.21
C ARG A 282 4.66 -1.77 -10.16
N MET A 283 4.93 -2.40 -11.32
CA MET A 283 5.27 -3.83 -11.44
C MET A 283 6.67 -4.17 -10.94
N LEU A 284 7.48 -3.15 -10.63
CA LEU A 284 8.79 -3.33 -10.04
C LEU A 284 8.69 -3.35 -8.52
N PRO A 285 9.57 -4.09 -7.82
CA PRO A 285 9.74 -3.96 -6.37
C PRO A 285 9.95 -2.51 -5.95
N VAL A 286 9.54 -2.15 -4.72
CA VAL A 286 9.70 -0.77 -4.22
C VAL A 286 11.14 -0.29 -4.32
N SER A 287 12.07 -1.18 -3.97
CA SER A 287 13.51 -0.91 -4.02
C SER A 287 14.01 -0.56 -5.42
N LEU A 288 13.32 -1.00 -6.48
CA LEU A 288 13.70 -0.78 -7.88
C LEU A 288 12.90 0.33 -8.59
N GLN A 289 11.82 0.85 -7.99
CA GLN A 289 10.94 1.82 -8.65
C GLN A 289 11.56 3.19 -8.85
N SER A 290 12.52 3.56 -8.02
CA SER A 290 13.24 4.82 -8.16
C SER A 290 14.74 4.59 -8.25
N TYR A 291 15.43 5.57 -8.78
CA TYR A 291 16.88 5.51 -8.83
C TYR A 291 17.45 5.35 -7.41
N ALA A 292 18.32 4.36 -7.25
CA ALA A 292 19.29 4.26 -6.17
C ALA A 292 20.57 3.69 -6.76
N PRO A 293 21.75 4.16 -6.37
CA PRO A 293 23.01 3.65 -6.88
C PRO A 293 23.22 2.21 -6.42
N THR A 294 23.80 1.39 -7.28
CA THR A 294 24.31 0.07 -6.89
C THR A 294 25.57 0.26 -6.04
N ILE A 295 25.61 -0.36 -4.89
CA ILE A 295 26.77 -0.36 -4.02
C ILE A 295 27.61 -1.59 -4.31
N ARG A 296 28.90 -1.39 -4.60
CA ARG A 296 29.88 -2.45 -4.79
C ARG A 296 31.03 -2.30 -3.82
N GLY A 297 31.47 -3.42 -3.26
CA GLY A 297 32.59 -3.43 -2.32
C GLY A 297 33.24 -4.80 -2.26
N ILE A 298 34.33 -4.90 -1.47
CA ILE A 298 35.06 -6.15 -1.22
C ILE A 298 35.13 -6.32 0.30
N ALA A 299 34.63 -7.46 0.77
CA ALA A 299 34.81 -7.92 2.15
C ALA A 299 36.02 -8.87 2.22
N ASP A 300 36.88 -8.68 3.20
CA ASP A 300 38.04 -9.54 3.38
C ASP A 300 37.68 -10.84 4.12
N THR A 301 36.65 -10.75 4.96
CA THR A 301 36.12 -11.83 5.77
C THR A 301 34.60 -11.86 5.66
N ASN A 302 33.90 -12.75 6.40
CA ASN A 302 32.47 -12.60 6.60
C ASN A 302 32.20 -11.26 7.29
N ALA A 303 31.62 -10.33 6.56
CA ALA A 303 31.48 -8.95 7.00
C ALA A 303 30.02 -8.53 7.08
N ARG A 304 29.75 -7.64 8.03
CA ARG A 304 28.47 -6.92 8.10
C ARG A 304 28.60 -5.59 7.36
N VAL A 305 27.81 -5.39 6.35
CA VAL A 305 27.77 -4.15 5.56
C VAL A 305 26.54 -3.34 5.95
N ALA A 306 26.73 -2.16 6.51
CA ALA A 306 25.66 -1.23 6.86
C ALA A 306 25.71 -0.01 5.94
N VAL A 307 24.60 0.29 5.31
CA VAL A 307 24.40 1.48 4.48
C VAL A 307 23.61 2.50 5.26
N ARG A 308 24.17 3.67 5.45
CA ARG A 308 23.52 4.77 6.16
C ARG A 308 23.21 5.91 5.22
N GLN A 309 22.09 6.56 5.47
CA GLN A 309 21.73 7.82 4.84
C GLN A 309 21.33 8.79 5.92
N ARG A 310 22.00 9.93 5.99
CA ARG A 310 21.81 10.94 7.06
C ARG A 310 21.93 10.34 8.47
N GLY A 311 22.91 9.44 8.67
CA GLY A 311 23.12 8.78 9.95
C GLY A 311 22.20 7.59 10.25
N ASN A 312 21.06 7.45 9.56
CA ASN A 312 20.14 6.33 9.74
C ASN A 312 20.54 5.14 8.87
N VAL A 313 20.53 3.93 9.44
CA VAL A 313 20.72 2.71 8.67
C VAL A 313 19.48 2.48 7.81
N ILE A 314 19.68 2.48 6.50
CA ILE A 314 18.61 2.21 5.53
C ILE A 314 18.69 0.79 4.97
N TYR A 315 19.85 0.17 5.06
CA TYR A 315 20.12 -1.18 4.60
C TYR A 315 21.24 -1.80 5.43
N GLU A 316 21.08 -3.07 5.77
CA GLU A 316 22.13 -3.85 6.41
C GLU A 316 22.07 -5.29 5.89
N ALA A 317 23.25 -5.85 5.56
CA ALA A 317 23.38 -7.22 5.10
C ALA A 317 24.72 -7.82 5.56
N SER A 318 24.71 -9.13 5.78
CA SER A 318 25.94 -9.90 5.96
C SER A 318 26.40 -10.44 4.61
N VAL A 319 27.68 -10.28 4.31
CA VAL A 319 28.31 -10.71 3.06
C VAL A 319 29.44 -11.69 3.33
N PRO A 320 29.63 -12.71 2.47
CA PRO A 320 30.78 -13.60 2.54
C PRO A 320 32.07 -12.85 2.10
N PRO A 321 33.25 -13.43 2.31
CA PRO A 321 34.49 -12.90 1.78
C PRO A 321 34.43 -12.79 0.25
N GLY A 322 34.92 -11.68 -0.28
CA GLY A 322 34.95 -11.41 -1.70
C GLY A 322 34.18 -10.18 -2.13
N PRO A 323 33.96 -10.01 -3.44
CA PRO A 323 33.19 -8.91 -3.97
C PRO A 323 31.69 -9.08 -3.66
N PHE A 324 31.03 -7.99 -3.22
CA PHE A 324 29.58 -7.94 -3.02
C PHE A 324 28.97 -6.80 -3.82
N GLU A 325 27.70 -6.94 -4.12
CA GLU A 325 26.91 -5.96 -4.85
C GLU A 325 25.51 -5.85 -4.26
N PHE A 326 25.05 -4.63 -3.96
CA PHE A 326 23.68 -4.32 -3.55
C PHE A 326 23.04 -3.41 -4.59
N ASP A 327 22.06 -3.91 -5.27
CA ASP A 327 21.29 -3.23 -6.31
C ASP A 327 19.82 -2.98 -5.91
N ASP A 328 19.43 -3.46 -4.71
CA ASP A 328 18.05 -3.47 -4.21
C ASP A 328 17.79 -2.49 -3.06
N LEU A 329 18.56 -1.42 -2.97
CA LEU A 329 18.39 -0.41 -1.92
C LEU A 329 16.97 0.19 -1.95
N PRO A 330 16.31 0.34 -0.78
CA PRO A 330 15.02 0.98 -0.73
C PRO A 330 15.13 2.43 -1.23
N PRO A 331 14.14 2.90 -2.04
CA PRO A 331 14.12 4.28 -2.49
C PRO A 331 13.84 5.20 -1.30
N THR A 332 14.77 6.04 -0.96
CA THR A 332 14.64 6.97 0.17
C THR A 332 14.10 8.34 -0.23
N GLY A 333 13.56 8.46 -1.43
CA GLY A 333 12.77 9.62 -1.91
C GLY A 333 13.49 10.97 -2.03
N TYR A 334 14.52 11.22 -1.27
CA TYR A 334 15.08 12.56 -1.06
C TYR A 334 16.56 12.69 -1.32
N GLY A 335 17.23 11.85 -2.07
CA GLY A 335 18.66 12.01 -2.33
C GLY A 335 19.50 12.25 -1.05
N GLY A 336 20.78 12.23 -1.18
CA GLY A 336 21.77 12.37 -0.10
C GLY A 336 22.72 11.19 -0.12
N ASP A 337 23.99 11.46 0.06
CA ASP A 337 25.03 10.44 -0.09
C ASP A 337 24.81 9.27 0.86
N LEU A 338 25.20 8.08 0.41
CA LEU A 338 25.10 6.84 1.16
C LEU A 338 26.46 6.51 1.77
N ASP A 339 26.53 6.47 3.10
CA ASP A 339 27.72 6.07 3.82
C ASP A 339 27.70 4.55 4.05
N VAL A 340 28.61 3.87 3.41
CA VAL A 340 28.76 2.41 3.49
C VAL A 340 29.85 2.08 4.50
N THR A 341 29.49 1.28 5.50
CA THR A 341 30.42 0.77 6.50
C THR A 341 30.49 -0.74 6.40
N ILE A 342 31.64 -1.30 6.08
CA ILE A 342 31.95 -2.72 6.13
C ILE A 342 32.59 -3.02 7.46
N THR A 343 31.99 -3.86 8.28
CA THR A 343 32.58 -4.34 9.53
C THR A 343 32.97 -5.79 9.34
N GLU A 344 34.25 -6.04 9.31
CA GLU A 344 34.83 -7.38 9.16
C GLU A 344 34.63 -8.22 10.41
N SER A 345 34.77 -9.54 10.30
CA SER A 345 34.61 -10.45 11.46
C SER A 345 35.60 -10.20 12.59
N ASP A 346 36.77 -9.59 12.28
CA ASP A 346 37.80 -9.20 13.26
C ASP A 346 37.57 -7.79 13.85
N GLY A 347 36.44 -7.13 13.52
CA GLY A 347 36.06 -5.80 14.00
C GLY A 347 36.67 -4.64 13.23
N ARG A 348 37.54 -4.88 12.24
CA ARG A 348 38.02 -3.80 11.34
C ARG A 348 36.88 -3.22 10.55
N THR A 349 36.90 -1.92 10.35
CA THR A 349 35.88 -1.22 9.56
C THR A 349 36.50 -0.54 8.35
N LYS A 350 35.82 -0.71 7.18
CA LYS A 350 36.11 0.05 5.97
C LYS A 350 34.89 0.93 5.69
N GLN A 351 35.17 2.19 5.32
CA GLN A 351 34.07 3.13 5.01
C GLN A 351 34.29 3.79 3.67
N PHE A 352 33.21 3.96 2.91
CA PHE A 352 33.21 4.76 1.68
C PHE A 352 31.84 5.35 1.46
N THR A 353 31.76 6.41 0.67
CA THR A 353 30.52 7.13 0.38
C THR A 353 30.12 6.93 -1.07
N VAL A 354 28.85 6.63 -1.32
CA VAL A 354 28.28 6.51 -2.65
C VAL A 354 27.34 7.70 -2.87
N PRO A 355 27.60 8.57 -3.86
CA PRO A 355 26.75 9.72 -4.16
C PRO A 355 25.35 9.29 -4.55
N PHE A 356 24.34 9.92 -3.97
CA PHE A 356 22.96 9.67 -4.31
C PHE A 356 22.16 10.97 -4.49
N ALA A 357 21.78 11.27 -5.71
CA ALA A 357 20.83 12.31 -6.05
C ALA A 357 19.87 11.75 -7.11
N SER A 358 18.64 12.24 -7.17
CA SER A 358 17.64 11.72 -8.09
C SER A 358 17.02 12.83 -8.92
N VAL A 359 17.06 12.68 -10.22
CA VAL A 359 16.18 13.33 -11.20
C VAL A 359 15.29 12.28 -11.82
N ARG A 360 14.11 12.70 -12.33
CA ARG A 360 13.10 11.76 -12.87
C ARG A 360 13.63 10.86 -13.97
N GLN A 361 14.62 11.33 -14.74
CA GLN A 361 15.23 10.63 -15.86
C GLN A 361 16.30 9.59 -15.43
N LEU A 362 16.77 9.58 -14.18
CA LEU A 362 17.75 8.60 -13.74
C LEU A 362 17.09 7.23 -13.54
N LEU A 363 17.74 6.22 -14.11
CA LEU A 363 17.40 4.80 -13.92
C LEU A 363 18.58 4.03 -13.36
N ARG A 364 18.31 2.95 -12.64
CA ARG A 364 19.32 1.99 -12.21
C ARG A 364 19.97 1.31 -13.40
N PRO A 365 21.23 0.86 -13.31
CA PRO A 365 21.86 0.07 -14.34
C PRO A 365 21.01 -1.12 -14.76
N GLY A 366 20.88 -1.33 -16.09
CA GLY A 366 20.09 -2.41 -16.67
C GLY A 366 18.58 -2.18 -16.69
N MET A 367 18.05 -1.21 -15.95
CA MET A 367 16.63 -0.86 -16.00
C MET A 367 16.30 -0.08 -17.26
N GLN A 368 15.11 -0.32 -17.78
CA GLN A 368 14.61 0.35 -18.98
C GLN A 368 13.17 0.80 -18.82
N ARG A 369 12.83 1.90 -19.48
CA ARG A 369 11.46 2.40 -19.66
C ARG A 369 11.22 2.66 -21.14
N PHE A 370 10.03 2.38 -21.59
CA PHE A 370 9.60 2.69 -22.95
C PHE A 370 8.14 3.10 -22.99
N ASN A 371 7.80 3.88 -23.99
CA ASN A 371 6.43 4.21 -24.33
C ASN A 371 6.31 4.19 -25.86
N PHE A 372 5.37 3.40 -26.34
CA PHE A 372 4.96 3.40 -27.73
C PHE A 372 3.49 3.77 -27.81
N THR A 373 3.16 4.81 -28.57
CA THR A 373 1.81 5.33 -28.70
C THR A 373 1.51 5.64 -30.15
N VAL A 374 0.38 5.17 -30.65
CA VAL A 374 -0.13 5.49 -31.99
C VAL A 374 -1.63 5.72 -31.91
N GLY A 375 -2.09 6.82 -32.52
CA GLY A 375 -3.51 7.14 -32.54
C GLY A 375 -3.80 8.53 -33.06
N GLN A 376 -5.00 9.00 -32.79
CA GLN A 376 -5.42 10.36 -33.10
C GLN A 376 -5.21 11.28 -31.90
N TYR A 377 -4.62 12.43 -32.14
CA TYR A 377 -4.45 13.48 -31.14
C TYR A 377 -5.80 13.96 -30.60
N ARG A 378 -5.89 14.16 -29.28
CA ARG A 378 -7.08 14.68 -28.60
C ARG A 378 -6.72 15.88 -27.75
N ASP A 379 -7.35 17.00 -28.04
CA ASP A 379 -7.29 18.21 -27.22
C ASP A 379 -8.63 18.94 -27.33
N ALA A 380 -9.04 19.56 -26.22
CA ALA A 380 -10.25 20.37 -26.18
C ALA A 380 -10.15 21.69 -26.98
N LEU A 381 -8.92 22.15 -27.24
CA LEU A 381 -8.64 23.42 -27.95
C LEU A 381 -8.41 23.22 -29.45
N SER A 382 -8.65 22.03 -30.00
CA SER A 382 -8.39 21.74 -31.40
C SER A 382 -9.53 21.00 -32.07
N ASN A 383 -10.00 21.51 -33.22
CA ASN A 383 -10.91 20.80 -34.11
C ASN A 383 -10.24 19.65 -34.87
N GLY A 384 -8.93 19.68 -35.01
CA GLY A 384 -8.16 18.68 -35.74
C GLY A 384 -7.86 17.48 -34.88
N LYS A 385 -7.93 16.32 -35.50
CA LYS A 385 -7.56 15.02 -34.90
C LYS A 385 -6.45 14.38 -35.72
N PRO A 386 -5.26 15.03 -35.83
CA PRO A 386 -4.19 14.46 -36.62
C PRO A 386 -3.71 13.13 -36.04
N TRP A 387 -3.27 12.23 -36.89
CA TRP A 387 -2.59 11.03 -36.42
C TRP A 387 -1.28 11.40 -35.76
N VAL A 388 -0.95 10.70 -34.68
CA VAL A 388 0.27 10.89 -33.90
C VAL A 388 0.88 9.53 -33.59
N ALA A 389 2.20 9.48 -33.71
CA ALA A 389 3.00 8.33 -33.29
C ALA A 389 4.14 8.82 -32.41
N GLN A 390 4.28 8.22 -31.23
CA GLN A 390 5.36 8.50 -30.28
C GLN A 390 6.07 7.23 -29.90
N LEU A 391 7.40 7.30 -29.90
CA LEU A 391 8.26 6.27 -29.34
C LEU A 391 9.23 6.94 -28.36
N THR A 392 9.31 6.47 -27.14
CA THR A 392 10.34 6.90 -26.18
C THR A 392 11.03 5.68 -25.59
N TYR A 393 12.33 5.80 -25.37
CA TYR A 393 13.13 4.77 -24.75
C TYR A 393 14.16 5.38 -23.83
N GLN A 394 14.32 4.78 -22.67
CA GLN A 394 15.23 5.20 -21.61
C GLN A 394 15.90 3.98 -21.00
N ARG A 395 17.21 4.06 -20.75
CA ARG A 395 17.99 2.96 -20.17
C ARG A 395 19.07 3.46 -19.24
N GLY A 396 19.13 2.89 -18.04
CA GLY A 396 20.26 3.03 -17.14
C GLY A 396 21.46 2.24 -17.67
N LEU A 397 22.53 2.95 -18.02
CA LEU A 397 23.75 2.35 -18.58
C LEU A 397 24.75 2.00 -17.47
N THR A 398 24.98 2.93 -16.58
CA THR A 398 25.86 2.79 -15.41
C THR A 398 25.24 3.47 -14.20
N ASN A 399 25.86 3.38 -13.04
CA ASN A 399 25.46 4.16 -11.86
C ASN A 399 25.57 5.69 -12.08
N LEU A 400 26.40 6.11 -13.00
CA LEU A 400 26.63 7.51 -13.34
C LEU A 400 25.69 8.00 -14.43
N LEU A 401 25.36 7.14 -15.41
CA LEU A 401 24.79 7.56 -16.69
C LEU A 401 23.51 6.80 -17.03
N THR A 402 22.47 7.54 -17.36
CA THR A 402 21.25 7.07 -18.03
C THR A 402 21.11 7.78 -19.36
N GLY A 403 20.95 7.03 -20.47
CA GLY A 403 20.63 7.58 -21.78
C GLY A 403 19.13 7.50 -22.06
N TYR A 404 18.60 8.50 -22.77
CA TYR A 404 17.22 8.47 -23.24
C TYR A 404 17.05 9.15 -24.60
N ALA A 405 16.08 8.67 -25.36
CA ALA A 405 15.76 9.21 -26.67
C ALA A 405 14.26 9.09 -26.96
N GLY A 406 13.77 9.89 -27.87
CA GLY A 406 12.37 9.87 -28.26
C GLY A 406 12.15 10.39 -29.68
N LEU A 407 11.15 9.83 -30.34
CA LEU A 407 10.64 10.26 -31.63
C LEU A 407 9.15 10.56 -31.50
N LEU A 408 8.71 11.64 -32.07
CA LEU A 408 7.32 12.07 -32.09
C LEU A 408 6.95 12.62 -33.46
N SER A 409 5.98 11.99 -34.09
CA SER A 409 5.54 12.36 -35.44
C SER A 409 4.03 12.58 -35.47
N SER A 410 3.61 13.56 -36.24
CA SER A 410 2.21 13.84 -36.54
C SER A 410 2.05 14.47 -37.91
N THR A 411 0.83 14.63 -38.41
CA THR A 411 0.56 15.28 -39.68
C THR A 411 1.15 16.69 -39.70
N GLY A 412 2.21 16.87 -40.48
CA GLY A 412 2.93 18.14 -40.60
C GLY A 412 3.80 18.51 -39.39
N TYR A 413 4.15 17.56 -38.56
CA TYR A 413 5.03 17.72 -37.41
C TYR A 413 5.92 16.48 -37.23
N ALA A 414 7.18 16.71 -36.99
CA ALA A 414 8.12 15.66 -36.60
C ALA A 414 9.14 16.23 -35.61
N SER A 415 9.42 15.48 -34.56
CA SER A 415 10.47 15.85 -33.60
C SER A 415 11.24 14.64 -33.11
N GLY A 416 12.52 14.87 -32.80
CA GLY A 416 13.41 13.91 -32.18
C GLY A 416 14.05 14.54 -30.96
N LEU A 417 14.19 13.74 -29.91
CA LEU A 417 14.81 14.12 -28.66
C LEU A 417 15.93 13.12 -28.32
N ILE A 418 17.04 13.64 -27.83
CA ILE A 418 18.10 12.85 -27.22
C ILE A 418 18.55 13.52 -25.93
N GLY A 419 18.82 12.73 -24.91
CA GLY A 419 19.22 13.24 -23.63
C GLY A 419 20.01 12.25 -22.79
N VAL A 420 20.67 12.80 -21.80
CA VAL A 420 21.45 12.05 -20.81
C VAL A 420 21.11 12.54 -19.40
N ALA A 421 21.09 11.63 -18.46
CA ALA A 421 21.02 11.96 -17.04
C ALA A 421 22.24 11.40 -16.31
N LEU A 422 22.80 12.23 -15.43
CA LEU A 422 24.05 11.97 -14.71
C LEU A 422 23.80 12.02 -13.21
N ASN A 423 24.30 11.05 -12.49
CA ASN A 423 24.37 11.05 -11.04
C ASN A 423 25.79 11.36 -10.60
N THR A 424 26.05 12.56 -10.10
CA THR A 424 27.39 13.02 -9.70
C THR A 424 27.45 13.34 -8.22
N PRO A 425 28.66 13.44 -7.62
CA PRO A 425 28.83 13.87 -6.24
C PRO A 425 28.27 15.25 -5.94
N ILE A 426 28.23 16.14 -6.93
CA ILE A 426 27.69 17.50 -6.78
C ILE A 426 26.17 17.56 -7.05
N GLY A 427 25.53 16.46 -7.41
CA GLY A 427 24.09 16.36 -7.66
C GLY A 427 23.75 15.57 -8.91
N ALA A 428 22.45 15.42 -9.13
CA ALA A 428 21.90 14.78 -10.33
C ALA A 428 21.56 15.84 -11.38
N PHE A 429 21.97 15.58 -12.60
CA PHE A 429 21.70 16.43 -13.76
C PHE A 429 20.97 15.63 -14.82
N ALA A 430 20.08 16.28 -15.55
CA ALA A 430 19.62 15.76 -16.84
C ALA A 430 19.69 16.88 -17.87
N PHE A 431 20.16 16.52 -19.04
CA PHE A 431 20.26 17.41 -20.18
C PHE A 431 19.67 16.74 -21.41
N ASP A 432 18.81 17.45 -22.12
CA ASP A 432 18.24 16.97 -23.38
C ASP A 432 18.08 18.09 -24.41
N VAL A 433 18.08 17.68 -25.67
CA VAL A 433 17.83 18.52 -26.81
C VAL A 433 16.75 17.89 -27.66
N THR A 434 15.74 18.65 -27.97
CA THR A 434 14.65 18.29 -28.88
C THR A 434 14.76 19.14 -30.14
N SER A 435 14.83 18.50 -31.30
CA SER A 435 14.71 19.14 -32.62
C SER A 435 13.30 18.89 -33.16
N ALA A 436 12.64 19.92 -33.66
CA ALA A 436 11.29 19.80 -34.20
C ALA A 436 11.18 20.50 -35.55
N ARG A 437 10.50 19.84 -36.50
CA ARG A 437 10.09 20.40 -37.79
C ARG A 437 8.58 20.46 -37.83
N THR A 438 8.07 21.67 -38.09
CA THR A 438 6.64 21.97 -38.14
C THR A 438 6.30 22.63 -39.48
N SER A 439 5.36 22.06 -40.24
CA SER A 439 4.83 22.61 -41.46
C SER A 439 3.54 23.38 -41.17
N LEU A 440 3.56 24.70 -41.29
CA LEU A 440 2.39 25.52 -41.01
C LEU A 440 1.71 25.93 -42.33
N PRO A 441 0.36 25.86 -42.42
CA PRO A 441 -0.38 26.30 -43.61
C PRO A 441 -0.06 27.76 -43.94
N GLY A 442 0.32 28.03 -45.18
CA GLY A 442 0.64 29.38 -45.66
C GLY A 442 1.99 29.98 -45.20
N GLN A 443 2.72 29.30 -44.27
CA GLN A 443 3.99 29.81 -43.73
C GLN A 443 5.20 28.88 -44.01
N GLY A 444 4.96 27.73 -44.64
CA GLY A 444 6.01 26.75 -44.96
C GLY A 444 6.50 25.96 -43.76
N ALA A 445 7.66 25.33 -43.92
CA ALA A 445 8.28 24.51 -42.88
C ALA A 445 9.14 25.35 -41.93
N ARG A 446 8.99 25.14 -40.61
CA ARG A 446 9.77 25.77 -39.55
C ARG A 446 10.60 24.69 -38.84
N ASN A 447 11.88 24.92 -38.70
CA ASN A 447 12.77 24.04 -37.93
C ASN A 447 13.23 24.81 -36.70
N GLY A 448 13.12 24.15 -35.56
CA GLY A 448 13.54 24.72 -34.28
C GLY A 448 14.06 23.67 -33.33
N PHE A 449 14.73 24.12 -32.30
CA PHE A 449 15.17 23.22 -31.21
C PHE A 449 14.81 23.79 -29.84
N SER A 450 14.70 22.88 -28.89
CA SER A 450 14.53 23.17 -27.47
C SER A 450 15.58 22.43 -26.68
N SER A 451 16.24 23.08 -25.77
CA SER A 451 17.16 22.47 -24.81
C SER A 451 16.59 22.54 -23.41
N HIS A 452 16.77 21.49 -22.65
CA HIS A 452 16.32 21.39 -21.28
C HIS A 452 17.42 20.88 -20.38
N VAL A 453 17.59 21.52 -19.22
CA VAL A 453 18.52 21.11 -18.16
C VAL A 453 17.73 21.01 -16.88
N SER A 454 17.87 19.93 -16.15
CA SER A 454 17.34 19.78 -14.79
C SER A 454 18.44 19.39 -13.82
N TYR A 455 18.29 19.85 -12.57
CA TYR A 455 19.22 19.59 -11.49
C TYR A 455 18.48 19.27 -10.19
N SER A 456 19.02 18.34 -9.45
CA SER A 456 18.50 18.00 -8.10
C SER A 456 19.66 17.64 -7.18
N LYS A 457 19.69 18.19 -6.00
CA LYS A 457 20.66 17.86 -4.96
C LYS A 457 20.04 18.05 -3.58
N MET A 458 20.28 17.11 -2.72
CA MET A 458 20.11 17.27 -1.29
C MET A 458 21.47 17.40 -0.63
N VAL A 459 21.62 18.39 0.22
CA VAL A 459 22.82 18.64 1.03
C VAL A 459 22.50 18.28 2.47
N PRO A 460 22.88 17.08 2.96
CA PRO A 460 22.50 16.61 4.29
C PRO A 460 23.09 17.45 5.43
N SER A 461 24.31 17.95 5.27
CA SER A 461 25.01 18.75 6.28
C SER A 461 24.28 20.04 6.65
N THR A 462 23.61 20.66 5.70
CA THR A 462 22.85 21.90 5.91
C THR A 462 21.35 21.67 5.96
N GLY A 463 20.85 20.47 5.62
CA GLY A 463 19.43 20.17 5.47
C GLY A 463 18.78 20.88 4.27
N THR A 464 19.59 21.30 3.28
CA THR A 464 19.11 21.97 2.08
C THR A 464 18.71 20.97 1.03
N ASN A 465 17.51 21.14 0.47
CA ASN A 465 16.98 20.32 -0.61
C ASN A 465 16.68 21.19 -1.81
N PHE A 466 17.47 21.03 -2.87
CA PHE A 466 17.14 21.52 -4.20
C PHE A 466 16.33 20.43 -4.90
N SER A 467 15.02 20.48 -4.72
CA SER A 467 14.16 19.39 -5.22
C SER A 467 13.92 19.46 -6.73
N MET A 468 14.03 20.62 -7.34
CA MET A 468 13.93 20.81 -8.78
C MET A 468 14.47 22.19 -9.17
N ALA A 469 15.52 22.21 -9.97
CA ALA A 469 15.91 23.36 -10.75
C ALA A 469 15.86 22.92 -12.23
N ALA A 470 14.98 23.51 -13.00
CA ALA A 470 14.81 23.17 -14.41
C ALA A 470 14.86 24.44 -15.26
N TYR A 471 15.62 24.39 -16.31
CA TYR A 471 15.70 25.45 -17.30
C TYR A 471 15.44 24.88 -18.70
N ARG A 472 14.50 25.51 -19.44
CA ARG A 472 14.23 25.18 -20.83
C ARG A 472 14.41 26.43 -21.67
N TYR A 473 15.13 26.30 -22.76
CA TYR A 473 15.22 27.30 -23.82
C TYR A 473 14.70 26.73 -25.13
N SER A 474 13.88 27.47 -25.84
CA SER A 474 13.34 27.09 -27.15
C SER A 474 13.59 28.17 -28.14
N THR A 475 14.00 27.84 -29.36
CA THR A 475 14.19 28.79 -30.46
C THR A 475 12.85 29.35 -30.99
N ALA A 476 12.87 30.45 -31.70
CA ALA A 476 11.69 31.11 -32.25
C ALA A 476 10.85 30.21 -33.19
N ASN A 477 11.52 29.30 -33.89
CA ASN A 477 10.88 28.37 -34.83
C ASN A 477 10.56 26.99 -34.20
N TYR A 478 10.79 26.81 -32.89
CA TYR A 478 10.41 25.61 -32.18
C TYR A 478 8.92 25.65 -31.83
N TYR A 479 8.22 24.59 -32.18
CA TYR A 479 6.84 24.31 -31.79
C TYR A 479 6.80 23.01 -31.03
N SER A 480 6.14 22.94 -29.88
CA SER A 480 5.72 21.69 -29.30
C SER A 480 4.63 21.03 -30.14
N LEU A 481 4.31 19.75 -29.92
CA LEU A 481 3.21 19.10 -30.64
C LEU A 481 1.90 19.87 -30.44
N ALA A 482 1.60 20.27 -29.20
CA ALA A 482 0.39 21.01 -28.87
C ALA A 482 0.34 22.37 -29.61
N ASP A 483 1.45 23.12 -29.63
CA ASP A 483 1.53 24.38 -30.35
C ASP A 483 1.34 24.19 -31.87
N ALA A 484 1.96 23.14 -32.42
CA ALA A 484 1.85 22.83 -33.87
C ALA A 484 0.41 22.44 -34.25
N VAL A 485 -0.25 21.60 -33.43
CA VAL A 485 -1.63 21.21 -33.70
C VAL A 485 -2.59 22.40 -33.58
N ILE A 486 -2.47 23.23 -32.55
CA ILE A 486 -3.35 24.41 -32.40
C ILE A 486 -3.08 25.41 -33.49
N ALA A 487 -1.82 25.67 -33.90
CA ALA A 487 -1.49 26.54 -34.99
C ALA A 487 -2.07 26.08 -36.33
N ARG A 488 -2.25 24.78 -36.53
CA ARG A 488 -2.84 24.20 -37.76
C ARG A 488 -4.35 24.04 -37.70
N TYR A 489 -4.91 23.66 -36.54
CA TYR A 489 -6.27 23.18 -36.40
C TYR A 489 -7.08 23.88 -35.30
N GLY A 490 -6.60 24.98 -34.72
CA GLY A 490 -7.35 25.75 -33.72
C GLY A 490 -8.71 26.22 -34.26
N TYR A 491 -9.70 26.33 -33.39
CA TYR A 491 -11.12 26.55 -33.72
C TYR A 491 -11.33 27.82 -34.56
N ASN A 492 -10.61 28.90 -34.24
CA ASN A 492 -10.72 30.16 -34.94
C ASN A 492 -9.34 30.83 -35.13
N ALA A 493 -9.34 31.95 -35.87
CA ALA A 493 -8.11 32.71 -36.12
C ALA A 493 -7.54 33.37 -34.86
N GLU A 494 -8.42 33.75 -33.92
CA GLU A 494 -8.02 34.38 -32.66
C GLU A 494 -7.31 33.39 -31.74
N GLU A 495 -7.79 32.14 -31.60
CA GLU A 495 -7.11 31.12 -30.83
C GLU A 495 -5.76 30.73 -31.41
N ARG A 496 -5.67 30.65 -32.73
CA ARG A 496 -4.38 30.41 -33.42
C ARG A 496 -3.39 31.56 -33.21
N ALA A 497 -3.83 32.78 -33.27
CA ALA A 497 -3.03 33.96 -32.99
C ALA A 497 -2.61 34.02 -31.52
N TRP A 498 -3.60 33.82 -30.60
CA TRP A 498 -3.36 33.81 -29.19
C TRP A 498 -2.31 32.76 -28.79
N ARG A 499 -2.42 31.55 -29.30
CA ARG A 499 -1.45 30.50 -28.99
C ARG A 499 -0.06 30.75 -29.57
N ASN A 500 0.02 31.32 -30.73
CA ASN A 500 1.29 31.75 -31.33
C ASN A 500 1.99 32.83 -30.48
N ASP A 501 1.22 33.71 -29.86
CA ASP A 501 1.71 34.73 -28.96
C ASP A 501 2.20 34.20 -27.62
N TYR A 502 1.70 33.03 -27.17
CA TYR A 502 2.06 32.38 -25.92
C TYR A 502 3.10 31.28 -26.07
N ARG A 503 3.84 31.18 -27.17
CA ARG A 503 4.92 30.23 -27.32
C ARG A 503 6.08 30.58 -26.38
N ALA A 504 6.40 29.59 -25.53
CA ALA A 504 7.44 29.74 -24.52
C ALA A 504 8.82 29.85 -25.16
N ARG A 505 9.57 30.91 -24.81
CA ARG A 505 10.99 31.08 -25.13
C ARG A 505 11.88 30.44 -24.05
N THR A 506 11.65 30.83 -22.80
CA THR A 506 12.40 30.30 -21.68
C THR A 506 11.46 29.98 -20.54
N ARG A 507 11.72 28.87 -19.89
CA ARG A 507 11.05 28.49 -18.63
C ARG A 507 12.13 28.14 -17.61
N LEU A 508 12.14 28.86 -16.49
CA LEU A 508 12.97 28.56 -15.33
C LEU A 508 12.06 28.17 -14.17
N GLN A 509 12.34 27.04 -13.55
CA GLN A 509 11.66 26.58 -12.33
C GLN A 509 12.69 26.30 -11.27
N LEU A 510 12.50 26.80 -10.06
CA LEU A 510 13.37 26.60 -8.92
C LEU A 510 12.52 26.29 -7.69
N ASN A 511 12.84 25.20 -7.01
CA ASN A 511 12.29 24.87 -5.70
C ASN A 511 13.43 24.56 -4.75
N VAL A 512 13.51 25.28 -3.66
CA VAL A 512 14.48 25.08 -2.60
C VAL A 512 13.74 24.95 -1.29
N ASN A 513 14.06 23.95 -0.53
CA ASN A 513 13.58 23.78 0.84
C ASN A 513 14.78 23.66 1.77
N GLN A 514 14.78 24.46 2.82
CA GLN A 514 15.83 24.52 3.83
C GLN A 514 15.26 24.18 5.19
N ARG A 515 15.73 23.10 5.78
CA ARG A 515 15.45 22.80 7.17
C ARG A 515 16.36 23.64 8.07
N ILE A 516 15.80 24.28 9.07
CA ILE A 516 16.49 25.15 10.01
C ILE A 516 16.26 24.60 11.42
N GLY A 517 17.23 23.83 11.93
CA GLY A 517 17.04 23.05 13.15
C GLY A 517 15.90 22.05 13.04
N ASP A 518 15.30 21.67 14.18
CA ASP A 518 14.29 20.59 14.25
C ASP A 518 12.85 21.09 14.07
N ARG A 519 12.62 22.40 14.22
CA ARG A 519 11.26 22.96 14.30
C ARG A 519 10.95 23.98 13.22
N SER A 520 11.91 24.32 12.38
CA SER A 520 11.74 25.39 11.41
C SER A 520 12.16 24.94 10.01
N SER A 521 11.50 25.50 9.00
CA SER A 521 11.86 25.34 7.60
C SER A 521 11.61 26.62 6.84
N ALA A 522 12.44 26.87 5.84
CA ALA A 522 12.24 27.93 4.86
C ALA A 522 12.13 27.30 3.47
N TYR A 523 11.31 27.88 2.63
CA TYR A 523 11.21 27.47 1.24
C TYR A 523 11.20 28.64 0.29
N VAL A 524 11.71 28.39 -0.91
CA VAL A 524 11.62 29.30 -2.05
C VAL A 524 11.17 28.50 -3.26
N SER A 525 10.11 28.95 -3.88
CA SER A 525 9.61 28.43 -5.16
C SER A 525 9.51 29.55 -6.16
N SER A 526 10.04 29.34 -7.36
CA SER A 526 9.98 30.33 -8.44
C SER A 526 9.71 29.67 -9.78
N SER A 527 8.85 30.29 -10.57
CA SER A 527 8.60 29.96 -11.96
C SER A 527 8.67 31.23 -12.79
N LEU A 528 9.51 31.23 -13.80
CA LEU A 528 9.66 32.34 -14.74
C LEU A 528 9.46 31.81 -16.16
N LEU A 529 8.50 32.39 -16.87
CA LEU A 529 8.16 32.00 -18.22
C LEU A 529 8.22 33.26 -19.11
N ASN A 530 9.07 33.25 -20.13
CA ASN A 530 9.16 34.29 -21.14
C ASN A 530 8.62 33.75 -22.46
N TYR A 531 8.06 34.64 -23.27
CA TYR A 531 7.46 34.35 -24.57
C TYR A 531 8.22 34.97 -25.71
N TRP A 532 8.05 34.43 -26.94
CA TRP A 532 8.73 34.94 -28.11
C TRP A 532 8.17 36.26 -28.66
N ASN A 533 6.86 36.47 -28.53
CA ASN A 533 6.17 37.54 -29.23
C ASN A 533 5.96 38.82 -28.41
N GLY A 534 6.88 39.13 -27.52
CA GLY A 534 6.89 40.45 -26.84
C GLY A 534 5.82 40.65 -25.75
N ARG A 535 4.99 39.67 -25.47
CA ARG A 535 3.95 39.70 -24.44
C ARG A 535 4.47 39.64 -23.01
N GLY A 536 5.62 40.21 -22.73
CA GLY A 536 6.12 40.26 -21.37
C GLY A 536 6.55 38.89 -20.79
N ARG A 537 6.40 38.72 -19.53
CA ARG A 537 6.82 37.50 -18.80
C ARG A 537 5.88 37.16 -17.63
N ASP A 538 5.59 35.90 -17.45
CA ASP A 538 4.94 35.41 -16.25
C ASP A 538 5.99 35.12 -15.20
N ILE A 539 5.81 35.69 -14.03
CA ILE A 539 6.65 35.48 -12.88
C ILE A 539 5.78 34.99 -11.75
N GLN A 540 6.13 33.85 -11.18
CA GLN A 540 5.60 33.39 -9.91
C GLN A 540 6.78 33.18 -8.97
N PHE A 541 6.77 33.87 -7.88
CA PHE A 541 7.77 33.72 -6.82
C PHE A 541 7.04 33.59 -5.50
N GLN A 542 7.44 32.61 -4.72
CA GLN A 542 6.92 32.37 -3.40
C GLN A 542 8.08 32.04 -2.46
N ALA A 543 8.14 32.70 -1.33
CA ALA A 543 9.06 32.38 -0.27
C ALA A 543 8.29 32.31 1.04
N GLY A 544 8.66 31.40 1.91
CA GLY A 544 8.03 31.27 3.21
C GLY A 544 8.96 30.68 4.24
N PHE A 545 8.64 30.98 5.49
CA PHE A 545 9.29 30.46 6.66
C PHE A 545 8.21 29.91 7.60
N SER A 546 8.35 28.65 7.98
CA SER A 546 7.46 27.96 8.91
C SER A 546 8.22 27.54 10.15
N SER A 547 7.64 27.73 11.31
CA SER A 547 8.23 27.29 12.57
C SER A 547 7.15 26.98 13.61
N VAL A 548 7.55 26.25 14.65
CA VAL A 548 6.71 25.92 15.79
C VAL A 548 7.31 26.52 17.05
N PHE A 549 6.57 27.47 17.66
CA PHE A 549 6.92 28.04 18.94
C PHE A 549 5.97 27.50 20.02
N LYS A 550 6.51 26.70 20.95
CA LYS A 550 5.73 25.94 21.91
C LYS A 550 4.69 25.04 21.21
N ARG A 551 3.42 25.41 21.24
CA ARG A 551 2.30 24.71 20.61
C ARG A 551 1.75 25.43 19.39
N VAL A 552 2.22 26.64 19.10
CA VAL A 552 1.72 27.44 17.98
C VAL A 552 2.61 27.21 16.76
N SER A 553 2.01 26.75 15.68
CA SER A 553 2.67 26.72 14.38
C SER A 553 2.40 28.03 13.67
N TYR A 554 3.43 28.62 13.08
CA TYR A 554 3.27 29.82 12.29
C TYR A 554 4.04 29.72 10.97
N THR A 555 3.47 30.33 9.95
CA THR A 555 4.09 30.45 8.63
C THR A 555 3.97 31.90 8.17
N VAL A 556 5.11 32.48 7.85
CA VAL A 556 5.17 33.80 7.18
C VAL A 556 5.54 33.54 5.72
N TYR A 557 4.83 34.14 4.80
CA TYR A 557 5.08 33.97 3.37
C TYR A 557 4.97 35.28 2.61
N ALA A 558 5.69 35.32 1.50
CA ALA A 558 5.57 36.36 0.48
C ALA A 558 5.40 35.68 -0.87
N GLN A 559 4.44 36.13 -1.62
CA GLN A 559 4.17 35.67 -2.98
C GLN A 559 4.15 36.87 -3.91
N ARG A 560 4.81 36.74 -5.04
CA ARG A 560 4.78 37.73 -6.12
C ARG A 560 4.37 37.03 -7.40
N SER A 561 3.30 37.49 -8.00
CA SER A 561 2.85 37.05 -9.30
C SER A 561 2.82 38.25 -10.27
N ARG A 562 3.34 38.03 -11.46
CA ARG A 562 3.22 38.94 -12.59
C ARG A 562 2.71 38.15 -13.78
N SER A 563 1.60 38.55 -14.29
CA SER A 563 1.05 38.01 -15.53
C SER A 563 1.59 38.74 -16.75
N SER A 564 1.55 38.10 -17.90
CA SER A 564 1.85 38.68 -19.22
C SER A 564 1.06 39.94 -19.51
N ASP A 565 -0.04 40.22 -18.81
CA ASP A 565 -0.83 41.45 -18.91
C ASP A 565 -0.23 42.62 -18.11
N ASP A 566 1.01 42.50 -17.67
CA ASP A 566 1.81 43.51 -16.93
C ASP A 566 1.31 43.83 -15.52
N ARG A 567 0.31 43.10 -15.02
CA ARG A 567 -0.17 43.25 -13.65
C ARG A 567 0.73 42.47 -12.69
N THR A 568 1.37 43.23 -11.83
CA THR A 568 2.21 42.63 -10.78
C THR A 568 1.51 42.75 -9.43
N VAL A 569 1.29 41.63 -8.76
CA VAL A 569 0.74 41.58 -7.41
C VAL A 569 1.75 40.91 -6.48
N THR A 570 2.09 41.61 -5.41
CA THR A 570 2.91 41.06 -4.34
C THR A 570 2.03 40.95 -3.11
N GLN A 571 1.91 39.75 -2.55
CA GLN A 571 1.15 39.46 -1.35
C GLN A 571 2.10 38.97 -0.26
N VAL A 572 1.92 39.48 0.92
CA VAL A 572 2.55 38.98 2.13
C VAL A 572 1.50 38.47 3.09
N GLY A 573 1.82 37.45 3.84
CA GLY A 573 0.85 36.90 4.78
C GLY A 573 1.49 36.12 5.92
N VAL A 574 0.68 35.92 6.94
CA VAL A 574 1.02 35.17 8.15
C VAL A 574 -0.12 34.20 8.43
N ASN A 575 0.20 32.94 8.61
CA ASN A 575 -0.73 31.92 9.09
C ASN A 575 -0.30 31.46 10.47
N LEU A 576 -1.24 31.39 11.38
CA LEU A 576 -1.07 30.91 12.75
C LEU A 576 -1.99 29.71 12.95
N SER A 577 -1.49 28.62 13.52
CA SER A 577 -2.31 27.46 13.90
C SER A 577 -2.07 27.15 15.39
N ILE A 578 -3.14 27.19 16.15
CA ILE A 578 -3.14 27.05 17.61
C ILE A 578 -3.99 25.83 17.94
N PRO A 579 -3.41 24.72 18.43
CA PRO A 579 -4.19 23.62 18.97
C PRO A 579 -4.88 24.03 20.27
N LEU A 580 -6.19 23.80 20.36
CA LEU A 580 -7.04 24.20 21.50
C LEU A 580 -7.17 23.08 22.55
N GLY A 581 -6.67 21.87 22.30
CA GLY A 581 -6.69 20.72 23.21
C GLY A 581 -5.35 20.53 23.93
N GLY A 582 -5.38 20.30 25.23
CA GLY A 582 -4.24 19.78 26.00
C GLY A 582 -4.20 18.26 25.87
N GLY A 583 -3.04 17.71 25.48
CA GLY A 583 -2.73 16.33 25.15
C GLY A 583 -3.55 15.24 25.87
N ALA A 584 -3.87 14.20 25.13
CA ALA A 584 -4.81 13.12 25.34
C ALA A 584 -6.25 13.51 24.98
N TYR A 585 -6.81 12.74 24.08
CA TYR A 585 -8.19 12.83 23.56
C TYR A 585 -9.24 12.96 24.68
N THR A 586 -9.32 14.14 25.27
CA THR A 586 -10.41 14.42 26.22
C THR A 586 -11.57 14.99 25.42
N THR A 587 -12.63 14.26 25.38
CA THR A 587 -13.95 14.49 24.77
C THR A 587 -14.66 15.80 25.18
N ARG A 588 -13.96 16.77 25.76
CA ARG A 588 -14.57 17.98 26.35
C ARG A 588 -14.49 19.24 25.48
N ASN A 589 -13.63 19.31 24.48
CA ASN A 589 -13.52 20.53 23.69
C ASN A 589 -14.23 20.35 22.36
N ALA A 590 -15.25 21.16 22.13
CA ALA A 590 -15.99 21.18 20.86
C ALA A 590 -15.08 21.53 19.64
N PHE A 591 -13.98 22.26 19.86
CA PHE A 591 -13.02 22.62 18.84
C PHE A 591 -11.61 22.17 19.22
N SER A 592 -10.89 21.63 18.25
CA SER A 592 -9.52 21.10 18.42
C SER A 592 -8.44 22.09 17.96
N SER A 593 -8.76 23.01 17.04
CA SER A 593 -7.80 23.97 16.52
C SER A 593 -8.42 25.31 16.14
N LEU A 594 -7.64 26.38 16.31
CA LEU A 594 -7.87 27.70 15.77
C LEU A 594 -6.79 28.00 14.74
N THR A 595 -7.19 28.28 13.51
CA THR A 595 -6.27 28.76 12.47
C THR A 595 -6.64 30.19 12.11
N THR A 596 -5.65 31.09 12.11
CA THR A 596 -5.83 32.48 11.71
C THR A 596 -4.87 32.83 10.59
N SER A 597 -5.36 33.47 9.53
CA SER A 597 -4.57 34.00 8.44
C SER A 597 -4.78 35.49 8.27
N LEU A 598 -3.67 36.16 8.01
CA LEU A 598 -3.64 37.57 7.64
C LEU A 598 -2.86 37.72 6.35
N SER A 599 -3.37 38.48 5.42
CA SER A 599 -2.64 38.78 4.20
C SER A 599 -2.90 40.19 3.70
N ARG A 600 -1.88 40.74 3.00
CA ARG A 600 -1.96 42.06 2.33
C ARG A 600 -1.26 42.00 0.99
N ALA A 601 -1.90 42.51 -0.02
CA ALA A 601 -1.37 42.57 -1.35
C ALA A 601 -1.04 44.02 -1.80
N SER A 602 -0.12 44.15 -2.75
CA SER A 602 0.36 45.46 -3.26
C SER A 602 -0.70 46.23 -4.03
N ASN A 603 -1.75 45.59 -4.48
CA ASN A 603 -2.91 46.24 -5.11
C ASN A 603 -3.93 46.81 -4.11
N GLY A 604 -3.62 46.78 -2.82
CA GLY A 604 -4.48 47.27 -1.75
C GLY A 604 -5.36 46.22 -1.10
N ASP A 605 -5.42 45.03 -1.67
CA ASP A 605 -6.22 43.92 -1.09
C ASP A 605 -5.65 43.47 0.26
N SER A 606 -6.52 43.28 1.22
CA SER A 606 -6.15 42.74 2.52
C SER A 606 -7.22 41.78 3.01
N SER A 607 -6.81 40.72 3.70
CA SER A 607 -7.74 39.77 4.30
C SER A 607 -7.30 39.31 5.66
N VAL A 608 -8.27 39.08 6.52
CA VAL A 608 -8.13 38.47 7.83
C VAL A 608 -9.16 37.38 7.92
N GLN A 609 -8.72 36.19 8.31
CA GLN A 609 -9.58 35.03 8.46
C GLN A 609 -9.27 34.31 9.75
N ALA A 610 -10.28 33.84 10.46
CA ALA A 610 -10.17 32.95 11.58
C ALA A 610 -11.07 31.73 11.36
N ASN A 611 -10.55 30.54 11.59
CA ASN A 611 -11.26 29.29 11.46
C ASN A 611 -11.11 28.44 12.70
N LEU A 612 -12.23 28.06 13.31
CA LEU A 612 -12.33 27.12 14.41
C LEU A 612 -12.75 25.77 13.84
N SER A 613 -11.98 24.73 14.07
CA SER A 613 -12.30 23.39 13.58
C SER A 613 -12.28 22.35 14.69
N GLY A 614 -13.09 21.33 14.55
CA GLY A 614 -13.21 20.20 15.45
C GLY A 614 -13.58 18.93 14.72
N SER A 615 -13.46 17.81 15.40
CA SER A 615 -13.90 16.51 14.93
C SER A 615 -14.58 15.76 16.05
N THR A 616 -15.65 15.04 15.75
CA THR A 616 -16.31 14.19 16.73
C THR A 616 -15.46 12.93 16.98
N ALA A 617 -15.43 12.47 18.24
CA ALA A 617 -14.70 11.26 18.65
C ALA A 617 -15.47 9.96 18.39
N HIS A 618 -16.33 9.90 17.38
CA HIS A 618 -17.09 8.71 17.01
C HIS A 618 -16.30 7.80 16.06
N VAL A 619 -16.72 6.54 15.99
CA VAL A 619 -16.18 5.53 15.05
C VAL A 619 -16.20 6.06 13.60
N VAL A 620 -17.19 6.88 13.29
CA VAL A 620 -17.28 7.62 12.02
C VAL A 620 -17.21 9.11 12.35
N PRO A 621 -16.04 9.74 12.14
CA PRO A 621 -15.83 11.13 12.53
C PRO A 621 -16.59 12.10 11.62
N ILE A 622 -17.16 13.12 12.24
CA ILE A 622 -17.66 14.30 11.55
C ILE A 622 -16.67 15.43 11.81
N ASP A 623 -16.02 15.91 10.78
CA ASP A 623 -15.21 17.12 10.86
C ASP A 623 -16.09 18.32 10.63
N TYR A 624 -15.96 19.37 11.45
CA TYR A 624 -16.77 20.57 11.33
C TYR A 624 -15.96 21.82 11.69
N GLY A 625 -16.44 22.95 11.23
CA GLY A 625 -15.80 24.20 11.57
C GLY A 625 -16.67 25.43 11.27
N ILE A 626 -16.22 26.52 11.88
CA ILE A 626 -16.80 27.85 11.74
C ILE A 626 -15.69 28.79 11.29
N ASN A 627 -15.90 29.52 10.23
CA ASN A 627 -14.94 30.50 9.73
C ASN A 627 -15.55 31.90 9.70
N VAL A 628 -14.74 32.87 10.09
CA VAL A 628 -15.06 34.31 9.98
C VAL A 628 -13.96 34.95 9.16
N SER A 629 -14.34 35.74 8.18
CA SER A 629 -13.35 36.49 7.40
C SER A 629 -13.79 37.92 7.13
N ARG A 630 -12.78 38.78 6.96
CA ARG A 630 -12.96 40.14 6.45
C ARG A 630 -11.94 40.37 5.33
N SER A 631 -12.41 40.86 4.21
CA SER A 631 -11.57 41.23 3.07
C SER A 631 -11.90 42.62 2.62
N VAL A 632 -10.86 43.37 2.21
CA VAL A 632 -10.94 44.69 1.62
C VAL A 632 -10.22 44.60 0.28
N SER A 633 -10.87 44.99 -0.81
CA SER A 633 -10.33 45.01 -2.16
C SER A 633 -10.81 46.27 -2.86
N GLY A 634 -9.91 47.26 -3.02
CA GLY A 634 -10.29 48.58 -3.51
C GLY A 634 -11.39 49.23 -2.61
N ASP A 635 -12.46 49.69 -3.22
CA ASP A 635 -13.62 50.25 -2.48
C ASP A 635 -14.56 49.21 -1.88
N SER A 636 -14.27 47.92 -2.08
CA SER A 636 -15.12 46.86 -1.60
C SER A 636 -14.64 46.28 -0.26
N ASN A 637 -15.53 46.29 0.73
CA ASN A 637 -15.32 45.66 2.02
C ASN A 637 -16.33 44.51 2.18
N SER A 638 -15.85 43.32 2.42
CA SER A 638 -16.66 42.14 2.67
C SER A 638 -16.33 41.50 4.03
N ALA A 639 -17.35 41.20 4.78
CA ALA A 639 -17.24 40.42 6.02
C ALA A 639 -18.13 39.19 5.89
N SER A 640 -17.56 38.01 6.11
CA SER A 640 -18.29 36.75 5.97
C SER A 640 -18.23 35.89 7.22
N LEU A 641 -19.30 35.17 7.45
CA LEU A 641 -19.42 34.08 8.42
C LEU A 641 -19.79 32.80 7.64
N GLY A 642 -19.06 31.74 7.88
CA GLY A 642 -19.30 30.45 7.24
C GLY A 642 -19.27 29.31 8.25
N VAL A 643 -19.96 28.24 7.91
CA VAL A 643 -19.94 26.96 8.60
C VAL A 643 -19.70 25.84 7.59
N TYR A 644 -19.01 24.81 7.98
CA TYR A 644 -18.79 23.64 7.15
C TYR A 644 -18.81 22.35 7.97
N GLY A 645 -19.13 21.25 7.29
CA GLY A 645 -19.08 19.92 7.86
C GLY A 645 -18.72 18.88 6.82
N THR A 646 -17.98 17.86 7.25
CA THR A 646 -17.63 16.69 6.42
C THR A 646 -17.89 15.43 7.22
N TYR A 647 -18.70 14.55 6.65
CA TYR A 647 -19.05 13.25 7.19
C TYR A 647 -18.41 12.15 6.34
N ARG A 648 -17.49 11.38 6.94
CA ARG A 648 -16.86 10.22 6.28
C ARG A 648 -17.60 8.97 6.73
N SER A 649 -18.45 8.45 5.85
CA SER A 649 -19.21 7.22 6.11
C SER A 649 -18.50 6.00 5.47
N PRO A 650 -18.87 4.77 5.88
CA PRO A 650 -18.43 3.55 5.19
C PRO A 650 -18.79 3.52 3.69
N PHE A 651 -19.72 4.34 3.24
CA PHE A 651 -20.29 4.33 1.89
C PHE A 651 -19.80 5.50 1.03
N GLY A 652 -19.11 6.47 1.62
CA GLY A 652 -18.65 7.66 0.92
C GLY A 652 -18.40 8.84 1.83
N THR A 653 -17.98 9.95 1.25
CA THR A 653 -17.73 11.20 1.97
C THR A 653 -18.76 12.25 1.53
N TYR A 654 -19.38 12.88 2.49
CA TYR A 654 -20.40 13.92 2.31
C TYR A 654 -19.90 15.21 2.95
N SER A 655 -19.95 16.29 2.21
CA SER A 655 -19.54 17.61 2.71
C SER A 655 -20.62 18.64 2.45
N GLY A 656 -20.69 19.62 3.31
CA GLY A 656 -21.57 20.77 3.15
C GLY A 656 -20.92 22.01 3.72
N ASN A 657 -21.13 23.14 3.07
CA ASN A 657 -20.78 24.42 3.63
C ASN A 657 -21.85 25.48 3.30
N ALA A 658 -21.96 26.44 4.18
CA ALA A 658 -22.80 27.61 3.98
C ALA A 658 -22.07 28.85 4.51
N SER A 659 -22.15 29.94 3.78
CA SER A 659 -21.62 31.21 4.24
C SER A 659 -22.52 32.38 3.84
N VAL A 660 -22.43 33.42 4.64
CA VAL A 660 -23.13 34.67 4.41
C VAL A 660 -22.13 35.82 4.56
N ASP A 661 -22.15 36.70 3.61
CA ASP A 661 -21.46 37.97 3.68
C ASP A 661 -22.45 39.14 3.53
N ASN A 662 -21.93 40.37 3.56
CA ASN A 662 -22.72 41.58 3.39
C ASN A 662 -23.32 41.69 1.98
N ARG A 663 -22.86 40.94 0.98
CA ARG A 663 -23.27 41.02 -0.43
C ARG A 663 -23.96 39.80 -0.96
N ALA A 664 -23.60 38.63 -0.46
CA ALA A 664 -24.06 37.36 -0.96
C ALA A 664 -24.39 36.34 0.15
N ARG A 665 -25.15 35.33 -0.21
CA ARG A 665 -25.30 34.09 0.52
C ARG A 665 -24.85 32.98 -0.39
N GLN A 666 -24.14 32.01 0.13
CA GLN A 666 -23.70 30.86 -0.65
C GLN A 666 -23.83 29.58 0.16
N ALA A 667 -24.18 28.52 -0.55
CA ALA A 667 -24.21 27.17 0.00
C ALA A 667 -23.62 26.22 -1.03
N SER A 668 -22.90 25.21 -0.57
CA SER A 668 -22.47 24.12 -1.41
C SER A 668 -22.59 22.80 -0.68
N PHE A 669 -22.73 21.73 -1.45
CA PHE A 669 -22.66 20.37 -0.98
C PHE A 669 -21.80 19.52 -1.89
N GLY A 670 -21.21 18.48 -1.32
CA GLY A 670 -20.41 17.49 -2.04
C GLY A 670 -20.76 16.09 -1.56
N ALA A 671 -20.75 15.15 -2.49
CA ALA A 671 -20.89 13.72 -2.19
C ALA A 671 -19.97 12.93 -3.13
N ASN A 672 -19.12 12.08 -2.57
CA ASN A 672 -18.28 11.21 -3.36
C ASN A 672 -18.26 9.79 -2.79
N GLY A 673 -18.17 8.81 -3.66
CA GLY A 673 -18.20 7.40 -3.28
C GLY A 673 -18.12 6.49 -4.50
N ALA A 674 -18.27 5.21 -4.23
CA ALA A 674 -18.27 4.18 -5.27
C ALA A 674 -19.34 3.13 -4.99
N VAL A 675 -19.80 2.50 -6.08
CA VAL A 675 -20.69 1.36 -6.09
C VAL A 675 -19.95 0.22 -6.78
N VAL A 676 -19.83 -0.91 -6.13
CA VAL A 676 -19.22 -2.12 -6.66
C VAL A 676 -20.31 -3.17 -6.87
N LEU A 677 -20.48 -3.59 -8.13
CA LEU A 677 -21.37 -4.65 -8.57
C LEU A 677 -20.59 -5.95 -8.67
N HIS A 678 -20.98 -6.96 -7.95
CA HIS A 678 -20.26 -8.24 -7.91
C HIS A 678 -21.24 -9.42 -7.82
N ARG A 679 -20.74 -10.64 -7.90
CA ARG A 679 -21.59 -11.84 -7.90
C ARG A 679 -22.49 -11.95 -6.66
N GLY A 680 -22.09 -11.42 -5.52
CA GLY A 680 -22.86 -11.42 -4.27
C GLY A 680 -23.85 -10.26 -4.14
N GLY A 681 -23.93 -9.33 -5.10
CA GLY A 681 -24.83 -8.18 -5.07
C GLY A 681 -24.14 -6.84 -5.32
N VAL A 682 -24.56 -5.83 -4.56
CA VAL A 682 -24.07 -4.44 -4.66
C VAL A 682 -23.50 -4.01 -3.33
N THR A 683 -22.27 -3.53 -3.31
CA THR A 683 -21.63 -2.97 -2.12
C THR A 683 -21.23 -1.52 -2.37
N LEU A 684 -21.61 -0.64 -1.45
CA LEU A 684 -21.20 0.76 -1.47
C LEU A 684 -19.83 0.92 -0.81
N SER A 685 -19.06 1.89 -1.25
CA SER A 685 -17.67 2.13 -0.80
C SER A 685 -17.31 3.61 -0.83
N PRO A 686 -16.35 4.07 -0.04
CA PRO A 686 -15.61 5.27 -0.35
C PRO A 686 -15.00 5.21 -1.76
N PRO A 687 -14.49 6.35 -2.33
CA PRO A 687 -13.88 6.35 -3.65
C PRO A 687 -12.77 5.31 -3.77
N LEU A 688 -12.79 4.54 -4.87
CA LEU A 688 -11.81 3.49 -5.10
C LEU A 688 -10.46 4.06 -5.54
N GLY A 689 -9.39 3.50 -5.01
CA GLY A 689 -8.01 3.75 -5.41
C GLY A 689 -7.57 2.87 -6.60
N PRO A 690 -6.25 2.73 -6.77
CA PRO A 690 -5.66 2.00 -7.91
C PRO A 690 -5.90 0.49 -7.88
N ALA A 691 -6.25 -0.07 -6.74
CA ALA A 691 -6.77 -1.43 -6.56
C ALA A 691 -7.64 -1.49 -5.30
N ALA A 692 -8.53 -2.44 -5.20
CA ALA A 692 -9.45 -2.59 -4.08
C ALA A 692 -9.61 -4.07 -3.69
N ALA A 693 -10.12 -4.33 -2.48
CA ALA A 693 -10.55 -5.67 -2.08
C ALA A 693 -12.04 -5.69 -1.76
N LEU A 694 -12.74 -6.68 -2.28
CA LEU A 694 -14.09 -7.05 -1.88
C LEU A 694 -13.98 -8.15 -0.83
N VAL A 695 -14.37 -7.85 0.39
CA VAL A 695 -14.32 -8.78 1.52
C VAL A 695 -15.70 -9.37 1.75
N GLU A 696 -15.79 -10.70 1.81
CA GLU A 696 -16.96 -11.43 2.24
C GLU A 696 -16.73 -12.00 3.64
N ALA A 697 -17.60 -11.63 4.58
CA ALA A 697 -17.64 -12.17 5.94
C ALA A 697 -19.12 -12.31 6.35
N LYS A 698 -19.75 -13.41 5.97
CA LYS A 698 -21.17 -13.64 6.21
C LYS A 698 -21.50 -13.70 7.70
N GLY A 699 -22.47 -12.91 8.13
CA GLY A 699 -22.87 -12.83 9.54
C GLY A 699 -22.10 -11.79 10.35
N ALA A 700 -20.94 -11.31 9.90
CA ALA A 700 -20.10 -10.33 10.57
C ALA A 700 -20.57 -8.87 10.37
N LYS A 701 -21.88 -8.63 10.27
CA LYS A 701 -22.44 -7.30 10.06
C LYS A 701 -21.91 -6.31 11.09
N GLY A 702 -21.41 -5.17 10.62
CA GLY A 702 -20.84 -4.12 11.46
C GLY A 702 -19.35 -4.27 11.74
N GLY A 703 -18.76 -5.46 11.46
CA GLY A 703 -17.32 -5.67 11.60
C GLY A 703 -16.54 -4.67 10.74
N ARG A 704 -15.55 -4.01 11.32
CA ARG A 704 -14.76 -2.96 10.68
C ARG A 704 -13.52 -3.52 10.01
N LEU A 705 -13.26 -3.06 8.80
CA LEU A 705 -12.04 -3.40 8.08
C LEU A 705 -10.87 -2.52 8.55
N ILE A 706 -9.78 -3.15 8.92
CA ILE A 706 -8.52 -2.46 9.22
C ILE A 706 -8.01 -1.85 7.91
N ASN A 707 -7.59 -0.59 7.93
CA ASN A 707 -7.17 0.19 6.75
C ASN A 707 -8.28 0.40 5.69
N GLY A 708 -9.54 0.09 6.03
CA GLY A 708 -10.69 0.21 5.13
C GLY A 708 -11.29 1.63 5.04
N GLN A 709 -10.64 2.67 5.59
CA GLN A 709 -11.16 4.05 5.64
C GLN A 709 -12.56 4.15 6.29
N GLY A 710 -12.81 3.33 7.30
CA GLY A 710 -14.10 3.26 7.98
C GLY A 710 -15.09 2.27 7.37
N ALA A 711 -14.70 1.51 6.35
CA ALA A 711 -15.54 0.48 5.76
C ALA A 711 -15.92 -0.59 6.79
N THR A 712 -17.20 -0.96 6.79
CA THR A 712 -17.78 -1.98 7.66
C THR A 712 -18.54 -3.01 6.84
N ILE A 713 -18.58 -4.23 7.33
CA ILE A 713 -19.34 -5.31 6.72
C ILE A 713 -20.84 -4.94 6.73
N ASP A 714 -21.44 -4.98 5.58
CA ASP A 714 -22.85 -4.64 5.38
C ASP A 714 -23.81 -5.76 5.84
N ARG A 715 -25.11 -5.55 5.66
CA ARG A 715 -26.14 -6.53 6.03
C ARG A 715 -26.12 -7.81 5.20
N PHE A 716 -25.44 -7.79 4.06
CA PHE A 716 -25.30 -8.94 3.15
C PHE A 716 -23.98 -9.69 3.38
N GLY A 717 -23.14 -9.21 4.31
CA GLY A 717 -21.87 -9.80 4.63
C GLY A 717 -20.71 -9.34 3.74
N TYR A 718 -20.82 -8.18 3.09
CA TYR A 718 -19.78 -7.65 2.21
C TYR A 718 -19.28 -6.28 2.66
N ALA A 719 -18.03 -6.01 2.37
CA ALA A 719 -17.43 -4.68 2.46
C ALA A 719 -16.33 -4.50 1.43
N VAL A 720 -15.95 -3.26 1.15
CA VAL A 720 -14.85 -2.95 0.22
C VAL A 720 -13.74 -2.20 0.95
N ILE A 721 -12.51 -2.70 0.87
CA ILE A 721 -11.31 -1.90 1.17
C ILE A 721 -11.01 -1.09 -0.11
N PRO A 722 -11.19 0.23 -0.08
CA PRO A 722 -11.21 1.02 -1.30
C PRO A 722 -9.85 1.21 -1.95
N SER A 723 -8.76 1.06 -1.21
CA SER A 723 -7.42 1.36 -1.73
C SER A 723 -6.39 0.36 -1.26
N LEU A 724 -5.84 -0.38 -2.21
CA LEU A 724 -4.71 -1.27 -2.06
C LEU A 724 -3.57 -0.86 -3.00
N MET A 725 -2.37 -1.28 -2.68
CA MET A 725 -1.19 -1.04 -3.51
C MET A 725 -1.09 -2.12 -4.60
N PRO A 726 -1.14 -1.76 -5.90
CA PRO A 726 -0.99 -2.74 -6.97
C PRO A 726 0.37 -3.42 -6.95
N TYR A 727 0.41 -4.71 -7.31
CA TYR A 727 1.61 -5.55 -7.43
C TYR A 727 2.41 -5.70 -6.13
N ARG A 728 1.76 -5.49 -4.99
CA ARG A 728 2.36 -5.59 -3.66
C ARG A 728 1.52 -6.45 -2.75
N ALA A 729 2.16 -7.03 -1.77
CA ALA A 729 1.48 -7.69 -0.67
C ALA A 729 0.73 -6.63 0.16
N ASN A 730 -0.57 -6.84 0.30
CA ASN A 730 -1.46 -6.03 1.12
C ASN A 730 -2.16 -6.93 2.12
N THR A 731 -2.18 -6.53 3.37
CA THR A 731 -2.94 -7.23 4.41
C THR A 731 -4.37 -6.71 4.45
N VAL A 732 -5.32 -7.60 4.25
CA VAL A 732 -6.75 -7.39 4.42
C VAL A 732 -7.15 -7.98 5.75
N ALA A 733 -7.67 -7.19 6.69
CA ALA A 733 -8.00 -7.66 8.02
C ALA A 733 -9.30 -7.04 8.54
N ILE A 734 -10.02 -7.82 9.37
CA ILE A 734 -11.21 -7.38 10.10
C ILE A 734 -10.82 -7.18 11.57
N ASP A 735 -11.29 -6.10 12.18
CA ASP A 735 -11.13 -5.86 13.61
C ASP A 735 -12.11 -6.76 14.39
N PRO A 736 -11.60 -7.76 15.13
CA PRO A 736 -12.46 -8.68 15.85
C PRO A 736 -13.21 -8.04 17.00
N SER A 737 -12.77 -6.89 17.49
CA SER A 737 -13.42 -6.18 18.62
C SER A 737 -14.77 -5.54 18.26
N GLU A 738 -15.03 -5.36 16.98
CA GLU A 738 -16.24 -4.73 16.43
C GLU A 738 -17.23 -5.77 15.87
N LEU A 739 -16.93 -7.07 16.04
CA LEU A 739 -17.82 -8.14 15.58
C LEU A 739 -18.98 -8.35 16.56
N PRO A 740 -20.13 -8.86 16.06
CA PRO A 740 -21.16 -9.38 16.93
C PRO A 740 -20.62 -10.48 17.86
N ASP A 741 -21.14 -10.55 19.10
CA ASP A 741 -20.67 -11.48 20.14
C ASP A 741 -20.87 -12.96 19.76
N ASP A 742 -21.73 -13.24 18.78
CA ASP A 742 -22.05 -14.56 18.27
C ASP A 742 -21.28 -14.93 16.98
N VAL A 743 -20.34 -14.10 16.55
CA VAL A 743 -19.59 -14.32 15.31
C VAL A 743 -18.09 -14.38 15.62
N GLU A 744 -17.48 -15.43 15.15
CA GLU A 744 -16.04 -15.63 15.20
C GLU A 744 -15.47 -15.77 13.78
N LEU A 745 -14.27 -15.23 13.57
CA LEU A 745 -13.52 -15.38 12.33
C LEU A 745 -12.55 -16.55 12.45
N ALA A 746 -12.53 -17.42 11.45
CA ALA A 746 -11.51 -18.47 11.35
C ALA A 746 -10.12 -17.84 11.09
N ASN A 747 -10.07 -16.80 10.26
CA ASN A 747 -8.89 -15.99 10.00
C ASN A 747 -9.26 -14.51 10.14
N THR A 748 -8.44 -13.74 10.88
CA THR A 748 -8.65 -12.30 11.06
C THR A 748 -7.98 -11.47 9.96
N SER A 749 -7.05 -12.06 9.22
CA SER A 749 -6.31 -11.37 8.15
C SER A 749 -5.93 -12.32 7.01
N GLU A 750 -5.84 -11.77 5.81
CA GLU A 750 -5.36 -12.45 4.61
C GLU A 750 -4.47 -11.51 3.78
N GLU A 751 -3.44 -12.06 3.15
CA GLU A 751 -2.54 -11.30 2.30
C GLU A 751 -2.93 -11.46 0.83
N VAL A 752 -3.09 -10.34 0.12
CA VAL A 752 -3.46 -10.29 -1.30
C VAL A 752 -2.51 -9.42 -2.10
N VAL A 753 -2.34 -9.75 -3.37
CA VAL A 753 -1.47 -9.02 -4.29
C VAL A 753 -2.27 -8.59 -5.52
N PRO A 754 -2.99 -7.48 -5.47
CA PRO A 754 -3.84 -7.03 -6.57
C PRO A 754 -3.02 -6.52 -7.76
N ARG A 755 -3.51 -6.73 -8.98
CA ARG A 755 -3.07 -5.99 -10.16
C ARG A 755 -3.67 -4.59 -10.20
N ASN A 756 -3.10 -3.72 -11.02
CA ASN A 756 -3.65 -2.37 -11.19
C ASN A 756 -5.11 -2.40 -11.66
N ASN A 757 -5.93 -1.54 -11.07
CA ASN A 757 -7.38 -1.45 -11.33
C ASN A 757 -8.17 -2.75 -11.05
N SER A 758 -7.61 -3.73 -10.31
CA SER A 758 -8.33 -4.95 -9.92
C SER A 758 -9.15 -4.76 -8.65
N ILE A 759 -10.16 -5.61 -8.49
CA ILE A 759 -10.92 -5.79 -7.25
C ILE A 759 -10.72 -7.23 -6.84
N VAL A 760 -9.80 -7.48 -5.89
CA VAL A 760 -9.52 -8.82 -5.40
C VAL A 760 -10.61 -9.27 -4.43
N PHE A 761 -10.89 -10.56 -4.41
CA PHE A 761 -11.91 -11.13 -3.53
C PHE A 761 -11.23 -11.82 -2.35
N VAL A 762 -11.69 -11.48 -1.16
CA VAL A 762 -11.21 -12.05 0.10
C VAL A 762 -12.39 -12.63 0.86
N LYS A 763 -12.36 -13.93 1.09
CA LYS A 763 -13.37 -14.63 1.87
C LYS A 763 -12.84 -14.87 3.27
N MET A 764 -13.41 -14.19 4.25
CA MET A 764 -13.17 -14.45 5.66
C MET A 764 -14.21 -15.42 6.16
N GLU A 765 -13.77 -16.62 6.52
CA GLU A 765 -14.69 -17.63 7.05
C GLU A 765 -15.14 -17.24 8.44
N THR A 766 -16.44 -17.18 8.60
CA THR A 766 -17.11 -16.87 9.88
C THR A 766 -17.77 -18.12 10.43
N LYS A 767 -17.66 -18.31 11.73
CA LYS A 767 -18.43 -19.30 12.49
C LYS A 767 -19.43 -18.54 13.35
N ARG A 768 -20.70 -18.93 13.29
CA ARG A 768 -21.71 -18.43 14.21
C ARG A 768 -21.78 -19.33 15.42
N GLY A 769 -22.13 -18.77 16.55
CA GLY A 769 -22.35 -19.45 17.80
C GLY A 769 -21.66 -18.79 18.97
N ARG A 770 -22.26 -18.88 20.13
CA ARG A 770 -21.71 -18.26 21.35
C ARG A 770 -20.54 -19.08 21.86
N PRO A 771 -19.49 -18.42 22.39
CA PRO A 771 -18.46 -19.12 23.14
C PRO A 771 -19.05 -19.68 24.45
N VAL A 772 -18.85 -20.98 24.67
CA VAL A 772 -19.41 -21.70 25.81
C VAL A 772 -18.29 -22.35 26.61
N PHE A 773 -18.29 -22.11 27.92
CA PHE A 773 -17.53 -22.94 28.84
C PHE A 773 -18.42 -24.10 29.28
N ALA A 774 -18.02 -25.31 28.91
CA ALA A 774 -18.72 -26.54 29.25
C ALA A 774 -17.95 -27.32 30.32
N ALA A 775 -18.63 -27.68 31.42
CA ALA A 775 -18.15 -28.72 32.30
C ALA A 775 -18.61 -30.04 31.72
N THR A 776 -17.67 -30.88 31.30
CA THR A 776 -17.95 -32.17 30.63
C THR A 776 -17.78 -33.30 31.62
N GLU A 777 -18.77 -34.18 31.68
CA GLU A 777 -18.83 -35.32 32.61
C GLU A 777 -19.12 -36.62 31.86
N THR A 778 -18.53 -37.72 32.28
CA THR A 778 -18.88 -39.09 31.84
C THR A 778 -20.27 -39.46 32.37
N GLU A 779 -20.79 -40.59 31.96
CA GLU A 779 -22.06 -41.15 32.47
C GLU A 779 -22.04 -41.31 34.00
N ASP A 780 -20.89 -41.71 34.57
CA ASP A 780 -20.66 -41.86 36.00
C ASP A 780 -20.45 -40.52 36.77
N GLY A 781 -20.58 -39.37 36.09
CA GLY A 781 -20.38 -38.05 36.70
C GLY A 781 -18.93 -37.67 36.98
N LYS A 782 -17.95 -38.37 36.40
CA LYS A 782 -16.53 -38.01 36.48
C LYS A 782 -16.20 -37.04 35.31
N PRO A 783 -15.26 -36.12 35.53
CA PRO A 783 -14.81 -35.24 34.45
C PRO A 783 -14.25 -36.07 33.27
N LEU A 784 -14.51 -35.64 32.03
CA LEU A 784 -13.87 -36.23 30.85
C LEU A 784 -12.34 -36.10 30.94
N PRO A 785 -11.58 -37.08 30.40
CA PRO A 785 -10.13 -37.02 30.38
C PRO A 785 -9.62 -35.74 29.68
N MET A 786 -8.57 -35.15 30.24
CA MET A 786 -7.89 -34.04 29.59
C MET A 786 -7.35 -34.47 28.22
N GLY A 787 -7.52 -33.66 27.19
CA GLY A 787 -7.14 -33.98 25.81
C GLY A 787 -8.25 -34.64 25.01
N SER A 788 -9.43 -34.94 25.60
CA SER A 788 -10.62 -35.35 24.84
C SER A 788 -11.00 -34.26 23.86
N GLU A 789 -11.43 -34.62 22.64
CA GLU A 789 -11.94 -33.68 21.63
C GLU A 789 -13.46 -33.79 21.53
N LEU A 790 -14.09 -32.64 21.35
CA LEU A 790 -15.54 -32.52 21.17
C LEU A 790 -15.83 -32.15 19.72
N PHE A 791 -16.66 -32.95 19.08
CA PHE A 791 -17.05 -32.79 17.67
C PHE A 791 -18.54 -32.49 17.57
N ASP A 792 -18.92 -31.80 16.51
CA ASP A 792 -20.33 -31.73 16.10
C ASP A 792 -20.77 -33.01 15.39
N VAL A 793 -22.03 -33.09 15.05
CA VAL A 793 -22.64 -34.25 14.34
C VAL A 793 -22.02 -34.49 12.97
N ASP A 794 -21.41 -33.47 12.36
CA ASP A 794 -20.75 -33.52 11.06
C ASP A 794 -19.26 -33.91 11.16
N GLY A 795 -18.78 -34.19 12.39
CA GLY A 795 -17.40 -34.61 12.66
C GLY A 795 -16.39 -33.47 12.71
N LYS A 796 -16.84 -32.22 12.83
CA LYS A 796 -15.96 -31.07 12.95
C LYS A 796 -15.62 -30.81 14.42
N SER A 797 -14.33 -30.64 14.73
CA SER A 797 -13.87 -30.33 16.08
C SER A 797 -14.34 -28.95 16.51
N LEU A 798 -14.96 -28.87 17.70
CA LEU A 798 -15.47 -27.65 18.31
C LEU A 798 -14.59 -27.16 19.47
N GLY A 799 -13.70 -28.02 19.99
CA GLY A 799 -12.77 -27.71 21.07
C GLY A 799 -12.32 -28.93 21.84
N GLY A 800 -11.26 -28.76 22.63
CA GLY A 800 -10.71 -29.80 23.50
C GLY A 800 -11.08 -29.62 24.96
N VAL A 801 -11.05 -30.72 25.69
CA VAL A 801 -11.27 -30.78 27.13
C VAL A 801 -9.96 -30.54 27.88
N GLY A 802 -9.93 -29.48 28.69
CA GLY A 802 -8.83 -29.13 29.58
C GLY A 802 -8.90 -29.77 30.94
N GLN A 803 -8.16 -29.20 31.90
CA GLN A 803 -8.13 -29.69 33.29
C GLN A 803 -9.52 -29.66 33.93
N GLY A 804 -9.83 -30.72 34.72
CA GLY A 804 -11.09 -30.82 35.47
C GLY A 804 -12.33 -31.01 34.61
N GLY A 805 -12.19 -31.48 33.36
CA GLY A 805 -13.31 -31.66 32.45
C GLY A 805 -13.86 -30.35 31.87
N MET A 806 -13.11 -29.26 31.93
CA MET A 806 -13.57 -27.98 31.39
C MET A 806 -13.20 -27.89 29.92
N ALA A 807 -14.19 -27.65 29.06
CA ALA A 807 -14.02 -27.43 27.64
C ALA A 807 -14.45 -26.01 27.28
N PHE A 808 -13.68 -25.38 26.39
CA PHE A 808 -14.07 -24.13 25.76
C PHE A 808 -14.53 -24.44 24.33
N LEU A 809 -15.84 -24.30 24.11
CA LEU A 809 -16.49 -24.67 22.86
C LEU A 809 -16.90 -23.41 22.09
N ARG A 810 -16.74 -23.47 20.80
CA ARG A 810 -17.07 -22.38 19.88
C ARG A 810 -18.03 -22.86 18.80
N GLY A 811 -18.94 -21.96 18.38
CA GLY A 811 -19.87 -22.26 17.30
C GLY A 811 -21.10 -23.09 17.73
N LEU A 812 -21.48 -23.09 19.00
CA LEU A 812 -22.69 -23.73 19.46
C LEU A 812 -23.91 -22.82 19.30
N GLU A 813 -24.94 -23.30 18.64
CA GLU A 813 -26.23 -22.62 18.46
C GLU A 813 -27.36 -23.48 19.00
N GLY A 814 -28.28 -22.86 19.76
CA GLY A 814 -29.54 -23.49 20.19
C GLY A 814 -29.29 -24.77 21.00
N SER A 815 -29.82 -25.90 20.53
CA SER A 815 -29.67 -27.22 21.14
C SER A 815 -29.25 -28.27 20.11
N GLY A 816 -28.50 -29.27 20.53
CA GLY A 816 -28.02 -30.32 19.64
C GLY A 816 -27.24 -31.38 20.39
N ASN A 817 -26.51 -32.21 19.67
CA ASN A 817 -25.66 -33.26 20.21
C ASN A 817 -24.20 -33.04 19.81
N LEU A 818 -23.30 -33.32 20.75
CA LEU A 818 -21.86 -33.33 20.53
C LEU A 818 -21.36 -34.79 20.68
N VAL A 819 -20.30 -35.08 20.00
CA VAL A 819 -19.56 -36.37 20.18
C VAL A 819 -18.24 -36.07 20.83
N ALA A 820 -18.04 -36.60 22.04
CA ALA A 820 -16.77 -36.54 22.74
C ALA A 820 -15.94 -37.77 22.42
N LYS A 821 -14.63 -37.58 22.10
CA LYS A 821 -13.70 -38.69 21.86
C LYS A 821 -12.42 -38.50 22.66
N TRP A 822 -12.00 -39.54 23.38
CA TRP A 822 -10.74 -39.55 24.15
C TRP A 822 -9.84 -40.72 23.80
N GLY A 823 -10.21 -41.51 22.78
CA GLY A 823 -9.43 -42.60 22.22
C GLY A 823 -10.02 -43.11 20.92
N THR A 824 -9.52 -44.22 20.42
CA THR A 824 -9.94 -44.86 19.16
C THR A 824 -11.00 -45.93 19.30
N GLY A 825 -11.26 -46.36 20.52
CA GLY A 825 -12.22 -47.42 20.86
C GLY A 825 -13.67 -46.88 20.91
N SER A 826 -14.65 -47.76 20.65
CA SER A 826 -16.07 -47.43 20.78
C SER A 826 -16.48 -47.09 22.22
N SER A 827 -15.72 -47.58 23.23
CA SER A 827 -15.89 -47.22 24.64
C SER A 827 -15.20 -45.90 25.03
N GLU A 828 -14.45 -45.33 24.14
CA GLU A 828 -13.70 -44.07 24.31
C GLU A 828 -14.34 -42.88 23.61
N GLN A 829 -15.65 -42.98 23.38
CA GLN A 829 -16.47 -41.93 22.83
C GLN A 829 -17.88 -41.91 23.43
N CYS A 830 -18.50 -40.78 23.49
CA CYS A 830 -19.90 -40.66 23.93
C CYS A 830 -20.61 -39.50 23.22
N THR A 831 -21.94 -39.54 23.24
CA THR A 831 -22.79 -38.45 22.77
C THR A 831 -23.21 -37.57 23.97
N MET A 832 -23.17 -36.29 23.80
CA MET A 832 -23.54 -35.29 24.82
C MET A 832 -24.59 -34.33 24.26
N PRO A 833 -25.83 -34.34 24.75
CA PRO A 833 -26.81 -33.35 24.39
C PRO A 833 -26.45 -32.01 25.00
N TYR A 834 -26.66 -30.91 24.24
CA TYR A 834 -26.46 -29.55 24.73
C TYR A 834 -27.66 -28.67 24.43
N ALA A 835 -27.88 -27.69 25.29
CA ALA A 835 -28.78 -26.58 25.06
C ALA A 835 -28.10 -25.28 25.53
N VAL A 836 -27.90 -24.37 24.62
CA VAL A 836 -27.39 -23.03 24.93
C VAL A 836 -28.57 -22.16 25.29
N PRO A 837 -28.63 -21.56 26.49
CA PRO A 837 -29.75 -20.72 26.90
C PRO A 837 -29.86 -19.51 25.97
N VAL A 838 -31.05 -19.26 25.43
CA VAL A 838 -31.36 -18.05 24.67
C VAL A 838 -31.86 -17.01 25.69
N ASP A 839 -30.98 -16.10 26.08
CA ASP A 839 -31.42 -14.98 26.93
C ASP A 839 -32.33 -14.04 26.15
N GLN A 840 -33.59 -14.00 26.50
CA GLN A 840 -34.60 -13.08 25.92
C GLN A 840 -34.54 -11.66 26.52
N ALA A 841 -33.69 -11.39 27.49
CA ALA A 841 -33.61 -10.10 28.16
C ALA A 841 -32.21 -9.50 28.05
N ASP A 842 -32.13 -8.30 27.51
CA ASP A 842 -30.97 -7.40 27.42
C ASP A 842 -29.86 -7.74 26.40
N ALA A 843 -30.14 -7.51 25.14
CA ALA A 843 -29.16 -7.48 24.03
C ALA A 843 -28.05 -6.42 24.16
N LYS A 844 -28.00 -5.67 25.26
CA LYS A 844 -26.97 -4.63 25.51
C LYS A 844 -25.97 -4.95 26.62
N LYS A 845 -26.09 -6.10 27.30
CA LYS A 845 -25.22 -6.44 28.45
C LYS A 845 -24.51 -7.80 28.35
N SER A 846 -24.69 -8.57 27.29
CA SER A 846 -24.26 -9.97 27.25
C SER A 846 -22.88 -10.15 26.58
N ARG A 847 -21.80 -9.65 27.20
CA ARG A 847 -20.44 -10.19 27.04
C ARG A 847 -20.17 -11.39 27.98
N ALA A 848 -21.20 -11.96 28.60
CA ALA A 848 -21.03 -13.07 29.52
C ALA A 848 -20.86 -14.38 28.75
N ILE A 849 -19.71 -15.02 28.95
CA ILE A 849 -19.45 -16.38 28.49
C ILE A 849 -20.51 -17.31 29.08
N VAL A 850 -21.20 -18.04 28.21
CA VAL A 850 -22.23 -19.00 28.62
C VAL A 850 -21.55 -20.20 29.30
N ARG A 851 -22.05 -20.63 30.45
CA ARG A 851 -21.59 -21.83 31.14
C ARG A 851 -22.69 -22.90 31.08
N ILE A 852 -22.33 -24.09 30.57
CA ILE A 852 -23.24 -25.25 30.53
C ILE A 852 -22.55 -26.45 31.11
N ARG A 853 -23.37 -27.49 31.45
CA ARG A 853 -22.89 -28.79 31.79
C ARG A 853 -23.24 -29.74 30.66
N LEU A 854 -22.29 -30.56 30.27
CA LEU A 854 -22.44 -31.59 29.24
C LEU A 854 -22.17 -32.95 29.90
N ARG A 855 -23.12 -33.86 29.77
CA ARG A 855 -22.99 -35.24 30.32
C ARG A 855 -23.09 -36.24 29.20
N CYS A 856 -22.24 -37.26 29.20
CA CYS A 856 -22.31 -38.36 28.28
C CYS A 856 -23.65 -39.11 28.45
N GLU A 857 -24.31 -39.35 27.33
CA GLU A 857 -25.42 -40.32 27.30
C GLU A 857 -24.94 -41.66 26.79
N PRO A 858 -25.45 -42.78 27.37
CA PRO A 858 -25.10 -44.09 26.90
C PRO A 858 -25.53 -44.25 25.45
N GLN A 859 -24.62 -44.71 24.60
CA GLN A 859 -25.02 -45.14 23.26
C GLN A 859 -25.96 -46.34 23.39
N LEU A 860 -27.22 -46.17 23.11
CA LEU A 860 -28.14 -47.28 22.94
C LEU A 860 -27.58 -48.17 21.83
N ARG A 861 -27.11 -49.36 22.20
CA ARG A 861 -26.78 -50.43 21.24
C ARG A 861 -28.02 -50.65 20.39
N ALA A 862 -27.95 -50.39 19.11
CA ALA A 862 -28.92 -50.90 18.16
C ALA A 862 -28.81 -52.43 18.22
N GLU A 863 -29.71 -53.05 18.94
CA GLU A 863 -29.91 -54.51 18.87
C GLU A 863 -30.19 -54.89 17.41
N ALA A 864 -29.21 -55.57 16.81
CA ALA A 864 -29.42 -56.27 15.55
C ALA A 864 -30.53 -57.33 15.80
N SER A 865 -31.73 -57.03 15.40
CA SER A 865 -32.74 -58.05 15.30
C SER A 865 -32.32 -59.08 14.25
N GLN A 866 -31.79 -60.19 14.74
CA GLN A 866 -31.71 -61.45 14.01
C GLN A 866 -33.16 -61.93 13.79
N THR A 867 -33.72 -61.69 12.64
CA THR A 867 -34.84 -62.44 12.15
C THR A 867 -34.30 -63.75 11.57
N SER A 868 -34.55 -64.80 12.28
CA SER A 868 -34.31 -66.19 11.88
C SER A 868 -35.09 -66.56 10.60
N ASP A 869 -34.44 -67.38 9.80
CA ASP A 869 -34.92 -68.08 8.66
C ASP A 869 -36.31 -68.74 8.87
N GLY A 870 -37.09 -68.66 7.85
CA GLY A 870 -38.28 -69.41 7.65
C GLY A 870 -38.43 -69.67 6.16
N ASP A 871 -38.05 -70.90 5.77
CA ASP A 871 -38.28 -71.58 4.48
C ASP A 871 -39.70 -71.42 3.97
N GLY A 872 -39.86 -71.27 2.67
CA GLY A 872 -41.20 -71.42 2.02
C GLY A 872 -41.20 -71.07 0.55
N GLU A 873 -40.74 -71.95 -0.17
CA GLU A 873 -41.10 -72.51 -1.51
C GLU A 873 -42.28 -71.90 -2.27
N THR A 874 -42.04 -71.77 -3.58
CA THR A 874 -42.87 -71.95 -4.79
C THR A 874 -43.68 -70.78 -5.39
N ARG A 875 -43.33 -70.61 -6.66
CA ARG A 875 -44.08 -70.64 -7.95
C ARG A 875 -44.88 -69.41 -8.46
N ASN A 876 -44.42 -69.06 -9.63
CA ASN A 876 -45.14 -68.65 -10.88
C ASN A 876 -46.23 -67.52 -10.79
N ASP A 877 -46.05 -66.43 -11.51
CA ASP A 877 -46.33 -66.17 -12.91
C ASP A 877 -45.66 -64.92 -13.39
#